data_09de34b34524fab47a194717e62c0fcc
#
_entry.id   09de34b34524fab47a194717e62c0fcc
#
_cell.length_a   1.000
_cell.length_b   1.000
_cell.length_c   1.000
_cell.angle_alpha   90.00
_cell.angle_beta   90.00
_cell.angle_gamma   90.00
#
_symmetry.space_group_name_H-M   'P 1'
#
loop_
_entity.id
_entity.type
_entity.pdbx_description
1 polymer ?
#
loop_
_entity_poly.entity_id
_entity_poly.type
_entity_poly.pdbx_seq_one_letter_code
_entity_poly.pdbx_strand_id
1 'polypeptide(L)'
;MLIAGLLIGLIAGFAAGGRLDNLIAIRLRWPLVIFGALALRLGTEAALSRDVGIVDSLRVPLLAAAYGILAVGLWANRARPGMSLALVGIALNATAILVNGGFMPVWEPSLTAAGFGRADVLSPIHVILPATLDANFFRSAGPLGDVIPVPLPWLRNVLSIGDVILGAGLAFFLFAGLVRRPEETWPDGRPIHRLEPSQPVILAGRAAHDLPGGVRAGTGLAASLAGVAALERPMVLGGSGAGLASPTPAPSGGVTAPALPGVFRGVAVRARHHPYVRLAVNGSFSALWTGQLISLLGDRVHQVALAALVYGTTNSAIAGALTFVAATLPNLLFGPIAGVLVDRWDQKRVLIVSDLLRAGIVLLIPAGVSVNVVLAYPLVFLLTTVSIFFRPARTAVTPRVVREDELVTANSVTWLSETLADVLGYPFAGLFVAFLGSALPLAFWLDSVSYVASALLVVTVVIPPVVRSVGSVAPVPGLAGIRDDLAAGWRFLRGEPVLLANTLQAIAGQLTIGATIALTPLYAKVVLRLDSLSWTAAYAFLETGIGVGNLVGGFVIGLLGARIAKGRMVIGGYAAYGLAVVGLGLTNNLALALGLAFAMGVSNMVFIIPTQTLFQERTPGDMIGRVLGFRFSAVFGAMTFAMAASGVLGDAAGVGPVLVAFGVITVAAGLAGLTSRPLREA
;
A
#
# COMPACT_ATOMS: atom_id res chain seq x y z
N MET A 1 -12.11 0.05 21.60
CA MET A 1 -11.59 0.57 20.31
C MET A 1 -12.29 1.82 19.80
N LEU A 2 -13.62 1.89 19.77
CA LEU A 2 -14.33 3.11 19.32
C LEU A 2 -13.85 4.38 20.03
N ILE A 3 -13.75 4.36 21.36
CA ILE A 3 -13.27 5.49 22.16
C ILE A 3 -11.81 5.84 21.80
N ALA A 4 -10.95 4.85 21.63
CA ALA A 4 -9.56 5.07 21.23
C ALA A 4 -9.46 5.70 19.84
N GLY A 5 -10.23 5.21 18.87
CA GLY A 5 -10.32 5.81 17.54
C GLY A 5 -10.81 7.25 17.59
N LEU A 6 -11.87 7.53 18.34
CA LEU A 6 -12.38 8.89 18.54
C LEU A 6 -11.33 9.82 19.15
N LEU A 7 -10.63 9.37 20.21
CA LEU A 7 -9.57 10.14 20.85
C LEU A 7 -8.40 10.42 19.91
N ILE A 8 -7.92 9.40 19.19
CA ILE A 8 -6.84 9.55 18.20
C ILE A 8 -7.23 10.58 17.14
N GLY A 9 -8.45 10.49 16.61
CA GLY A 9 -8.96 11.42 15.59
C GLY A 9 -9.05 12.86 16.12
N LEU A 10 -9.52 13.04 17.35
CA LEU A 10 -9.59 14.35 18.00
C LEU A 10 -8.19 14.93 18.26
N ILE A 11 -7.28 14.15 18.86
CA ILE A 11 -5.91 14.60 19.16
C ILE A 11 -5.18 14.96 17.87
N ALA A 12 -5.20 14.10 16.87
CA ALA A 12 -4.57 14.34 15.57
C ALA A 12 -5.19 15.57 14.86
N GLY A 13 -6.53 15.69 14.92
CA GLY A 13 -7.24 16.81 14.33
C GLY A 13 -6.87 18.15 14.97
N PHE A 14 -6.79 18.22 16.29
CA PHE A 14 -6.34 19.43 17.00
C PHE A 14 -4.85 19.71 16.76
N ALA A 15 -3.99 18.69 16.77
CA ALA A 15 -2.57 18.83 16.44
C ALA A 15 -2.36 19.39 15.02
N ALA A 16 -3.21 19.03 14.07
CA ALA A 16 -3.23 19.59 12.72
C ALA A 16 -3.91 20.97 12.63
N GLY A 17 -4.25 21.59 13.74
CA GLY A 17 -4.89 22.91 13.80
C GLY A 17 -6.38 22.92 13.50
N GLY A 18 -7.06 21.79 13.68
CA GLY A 18 -8.50 21.63 13.58
C GLY A 18 -9.27 22.51 14.59
N ARG A 19 -10.54 22.79 14.29
CA ARG A 19 -11.44 23.58 15.14
C ARG A 19 -12.74 22.81 15.37
N LEU A 20 -13.29 22.90 16.58
CA LEU A 20 -14.60 22.31 16.88
C LEU A 20 -15.71 22.90 16.03
N ASP A 21 -15.65 24.20 15.70
CA ASP A 21 -16.61 24.85 14.83
C ASP A 21 -16.74 24.15 13.45
N ASN A 22 -15.64 23.63 12.92
CA ASN A 22 -15.65 22.87 11.67
C ASN A 22 -16.41 21.55 11.81
N LEU A 23 -16.27 20.89 12.97
CA LEU A 23 -16.96 19.63 13.26
C LEU A 23 -18.47 19.87 13.44
N ILE A 24 -18.86 20.92 14.14
CA ILE A 24 -20.27 21.32 14.35
C ILE A 24 -20.93 21.72 13.02
N ALA A 25 -20.17 22.31 12.11
CA ALA A 25 -20.66 22.69 10.78
C ALA A 25 -20.89 21.49 9.83
N ILE A 26 -20.47 20.26 10.21
CA ILE A 26 -20.70 19.08 9.38
C ILE A 26 -22.18 18.72 9.34
N ARG A 27 -22.78 18.81 8.17
CA ARG A 27 -24.15 18.34 7.93
C ARG A 27 -24.09 16.89 7.43
N LEU A 28 -24.41 15.93 8.30
CA LEU A 28 -24.61 14.54 7.89
C LEU A 28 -25.92 14.41 7.10
N ARG A 29 -25.93 13.55 6.08
CA ARG A 29 -27.16 13.11 5.45
C ARG A 29 -27.84 12.10 6.36
N TRP A 30 -29.15 12.29 6.58
CA TRP A 30 -29.98 11.42 7.41
C TRP A 30 -29.41 11.15 8.82
N PRO A 31 -29.09 12.20 9.61
CA PRO A 31 -28.50 12.00 10.93
C PRO A 31 -29.40 11.20 11.87
N LEU A 32 -30.72 11.41 11.80
CA LEU A 32 -31.68 10.66 12.61
C LEU A 32 -31.67 9.16 12.29
N VAL A 33 -31.40 8.76 11.06
CA VAL A 33 -31.28 7.35 10.66
C VAL A 33 -30.04 6.74 11.32
N ILE A 34 -28.91 7.44 11.29
CA ILE A 34 -27.65 6.96 11.90
C ILE A 34 -27.81 6.84 13.43
N PHE A 35 -28.28 7.91 14.08
CA PHE A 35 -28.45 7.91 15.54
C PHE A 35 -29.56 6.95 15.98
N GLY A 36 -30.66 6.81 15.23
CA GLY A 36 -31.73 5.87 15.50
C GLY A 36 -31.25 4.41 15.38
N ALA A 37 -30.43 4.09 14.37
CA ALA A 37 -29.83 2.77 14.23
C ALA A 37 -28.87 2.44 15.39
N LEU A 38 -28.06 3.43 15.81
CA LEU A 38 -27.16 3.28 16.95
C LEU A 38 -27.94 3.09 18.26
N ALA A 39 -29.00 3.86 18.46
CA ALA A 39 -29.88 3.73 19.64
C ALA A 39 -30.58 2.36 19.64
N LEU A 40 -31.05 1.87 18.49
CA LEU A 40 -31.65 0.53 18.36
C LEU A 40 -30.63 -0.56 18.73
N ARG A 41 -29.39 -0.46 18.21
CA ARG A 41 -28.33 -1.40 18.54
C ARG A 41 -28.02 -1.42 20.03
N LEU A 42 -27.70 -0.24 20.62
CA LEU A 42 -27.37 -0.12 22.05
C LEU A 42 -28.54 -0.51 22.95
N GLY A 43 -29.77 -0.17 22.56
CA GLY A 43 -30.97 -0.57 23.26
C GLY A 43 -31.17 -2.09 23.26
N THR A 44 -30.92 -2.75 22.12
CA THR A 44 -30.94 -4.20 22.01
C THR A 44 -29.88 -4.84 22.91
N GLU A 45 -28.64 -4.36 22.89
CA GLU A 45 -27.56 -4.86 23.74
C GLU A 45 -27.87 -4.66 25.24
N ALA A 46 -28.42 -3.50 25.60
CA ALA A 46 -28.81 -3.21 26.99
C ALA A 46 -30.01 -4.04 27.47
N ALA A 47 -30.95 -4.39 26.61
CA ALA A 47 -32.09 -5.25 26.93
C ALA A 47 -31.65 -6.72 27.08
N LEU A 48 -30.74 -7.19 26.22
CA LEU A 48 -30.13 -8.52 26.32
C LEU A 48 -29.32 -8.69 27.60
N SER A 49 -28.60 -7.65 28.04
CA SER A 49 -27.86 -7.69 29.32
C SER A 49 -28.76 -7.71 30.55
N ARG A 50 -30.06 -7.45 30.40
CA ARG A 50 -31.08 -7.51 31.45
C ARG A 50 -32.02 -8.71 31.35
N ASP A 51 -31.67 -9.70 30.50
CA ASP A 51 -32.43 -10.93 30.24
C ASP A 51 -33.91 -10.68 29.84
N VAL A 52 -34.16 -9.66 29.01
CA VAL A 52 -35.53 -9.41 28.50
C VAL A 52 -35.86 -10.43 27.42
N GLY A 53 -36.62 -11.48 27.77
CA GLY A 53 -36.86 -12.66 26.94
C GLY A 53 -37.47 -12.38 25.56
N ILE A 54 -38.32 -11.35 25.39
CA ILE A 54 -38.84 -10.92 24.09
C ILE A 54 -37.70 -10.43 23.18
N VAL A 55 -36.73 -9.70 23.72
CA VAL A 55 -35.58 -9.16 22.97
C VAL A 55 -34.63 -10.28 22.59
N ASP A 56 -34.48 -11.29 23.44
CA ASP A 56 -33.66 -12.46 23.15
C ASP A 56 -34.21 -13.26 21.96
N SER A 57 -35.53 -13.49 21.91
CA SER A 57 -36.17 -14.16 20.77
C SER A 57 -36.10 -13.37 19.46
N LEU A 58 -36.00 -12.05 19.53
CA LEU A 58 -35.90 -11.14 18.38
C LEU A 58 -34.47 -10.61 18.16
N ARG A 59 -33.45 -11.19 18.82
CA ARG A 59 -32.05 -10.76 18.79
C ARG A 59 -31.54 -10.55 17.36
N VAL A 60 -31.60 -11.56 16.51
CA VAL A 60 -31.09 -11.52 15.15
C VAL A 60 -31.81 -10.48 14.29
N PRO A 61 -33.15 -10.44 14.21
CA PRO A 61 -33.85 -9.43 13.40
C PRO A 61 -33.60 -8.00 13.90
N LEU A 62 -33.53 -7.77 15.21
CA LEU A 62 -33.25 -6.44 15.76
C LEU A 62 -31.82 -5.97 15.43
N LEU A 63 -30.82 -6.83 15.59
CA LEU A 63 -29.43 -6.50 15.23
C LEU A 63 -29.28 -6.35 13.70
N ALA A 64 -29.89 -7.22 12.89
CA ALA A 64 -29.89 -7.10 11.44
C ALA A 64 -30.51 -5.77 10.98
N ALA A 65 -31.65 -5.37 11.57
CA ALA A 65 -32.25 -4.08 11.28
C ALA A 65 -31.34 -2.92 11.70
N ALA A 66 -30.76 -2.95 12.90
CA ALA A 66 -29.88 -1.91 13.39
C ALA A 66 -28.64 -1.74 12.49
N TYR A 67 -27.94 -2.83 12.17
CA TYR A 67 -26.77 -2.80 11.28
C TYR A 67 -27.13 -2.42 9.84
N GLY A 68 -28.25 -2.91 9.31
CA GLY A 68 -28.73 -2.56 7.98
C GLY A 68 -29.06 -1.07 7.83
N ILE A 69 -29.82 -0.51 8.79
CA ILE A 69 -30.15 0.93 8.81
C ILE A 69 -28.90 1.78 8.99
N LEU A 70 -27.96 1.35 9.86
CA LEU A 70 -26.68 2.04 10.06
C LEU A 70 -25.83 2.03 8.79
N ALA A 71 -25.76 0.88 8.09
CA ALA A 71 -25.05 0.75 6.82
C ALA A 71 -25.63 1.68 5.75
N VAL A 72 -26.96 1.80 5.64
CA VAL A 72 -27.63 2.75 4.72
C VAL A 72 -27.27 4.19 5.07
N GLY A 73 -27.30 4.56 6.35
CA GLY A 73 -26.90 5.90 6.81
C GLY A 73 -25.44 6.24 6.51
N LEU A 74 -24.52 5.29 6.71
CA LEU A 74 -23.09 5.45 6.39
C LEU A 74 -22.87 5.49 4.88
N TRP A 75 -23.56 4.66 4.10
CA TRP A 75 -23.51 4.69 2.64
C TRP A 75 -23.95 6.03 2.06
N ALA A 76 -25.00 6.64 2.60
CA ALA A 76 -25.45 7.98 2.20
C ALA A 76 -24.37 9.05 2.43
N ASN A 77 -23.45 8.80 3.39
CA ASN A 77 -22.35 9.69 3.74
C ASN A 77 -20.97 9.20 3.25
N ARG A 78 -20.90 8.17 2.39
CA ARG A 78 -19.66 7.52 1.94
C ARG A 78 -18.62 8.44 1.30
N ALA A 79 -19.06 9.55 0.71
CA ALA A 79 -18.17 10.55 0.12
C ALA A 79 -17.38 11.36 1.18
N ARG A 80 -17.72 11.23 2.46
CA ARG A 80 -17.00 11.89 3.56
C ARG A 80 -15.80 11.03 3.99
N PRO A 81 -14.66 11.65 4.27
CA PRO A 81 -13.47 10.93 4.75
C PRO A 81 -13.81 10.06 5.96
N GLY A 82 -13.33 8.83 5.98
CA GLY A 82 -13.54 7.88 7.08
C GLY A 82 -14.88 7.14 7.09
N MET A 83 -15.94 7.68 6.45
CA MET A 83 -17.27 7.05 6.46
C MET A 83 -17.31 5.72 5.70
N SER A 84 -16.55 5.60 4.62
CA SER A 84 -16.41 4.32 3.88
C SER A 84 -15.72 3.25 4.72
N LEU A 85 -14.68 3.63 5.46
CA LEU A 85 -14.01 2.73 6.42
C LEU A 85 -14.96 2.29 7.52
N ALA A 86 -15.68 3.23 8.14
CA ALA A 86 -16.67 2.92 9.16
C ALA A 86 -17.75 1.95 8.63
N LEU A 87 -18.20 2.15 7.39
CA LEU A 87 -19.15 1.25 6.73
C LEU A 87 -18.59 -0.17 6.57
N VAL A 88 -17.35 -0.30 6.11
CA VAL A 88 -16.69 -1.61 5.95
C VAL A 88 -16.52 -2.30 7.31
N GLY A 89 -16.04 -1.59 8.34
CA GLY A 89 -15.90 -2.13 9.68
C GLY A 89 -17.24 -2.62 10.26
N ILE A 90 -18.31 -1.83 10.09
CA ILE A 90 -19.67 -2.23 10.48
C ILE A 90 -20.15 -3.45 9.71
N ALA A 91 -19.92 -3.55 8.40
CA ALA A 91 -20.32 -4.67 7.59
C ALA A 91 -19.62 -5.98 8.02
N LEU A 92 -18.32 -5.92 8.31
CA LEU A 92 -17.57 -7.08 8.80
C LEU A 92 -18.07 -7.56 10.17
N ASN A 93 -18.26 -6.64 11.13
CA ASN A 93 -18.81 -6.97 12.45
C ASN A 93 -20.24 -7.49 12.37
N ALA A 94 -21.09 -6.88 11.54
CA ALA A 94 -22.45 -7.34 11.32
C ALA A 94 -22.47 -8.78 10.78
N THR A 95 -21.60 -9.09 9.82
CA THR A 95 -21.47 -10.46 9.27
C THR A 95 -21.10 -11.45 10.37
N ALA A 96 -20.07 -11.15 11.19
CA ALA A 96 -19.65 -12.00 12.29
C ALA A 96 -20.80 -12.27 13.28
N ILE A 97 -21.50 -11.21 13.70
CA ILE A 97 -22.57 -11.28 14.69
C ILE A 97 -23.80 -12.01 14.14
N LEU A 98 -24.24 -11.70 12.92
CA LEU A 98 -25.47 -12.27 12.35
C LEU A 98 -25.32 -13.76 12.02
N VAL A 99 -24.13 -14.19 11.53
CA VAL A 99 -23.84 -15.62 11.29
C VAL A 99 -23.86 -16.42 12.58
N ASN A 100 -23.54 -15.80 13.73
CA ASN A 100 -23.53 -16.46 15.03
C ASN A 100 -24.81 -16.21 15.85
N GLY A 101 -25.93 -16.00 15.20
CA GLY A 101 -27.21 -15.86 15.91
C GLY A 101 -27.30 -14.63 16.81
N GLY A 102 -26.56 -13.57 16.48
CA GLY A 102 -26.53 -12.31 17.24
C GLY A 102 -25.43 -12.24 18.33
N PHE A 103 -24.48 -13.18 18.32
CA PHE A 103 -23.33 -13.19 19.21
C PHE A 103 -22.04 -12.84 18.46
N MET A 104 -21.16 -12.04 19.07
CA MET A 104 -19.82 -11.80 18.56
C MET A 104 -18.92 -12.99 18.87
N PRO A 105 -18.33 -13.68 17.88
CA PRO A 105 -17.42 -14.79 18.14
C PRO A 105 -16.08 -14.27 18.65
N VAL A 106 -15.57 -14.87 19.74
CA VAL A 106 -14.27 -14.57 20.35
C VAL A 106 -13.41 -15.83 20.31
N TRP A 107 -12.22 -15.75 19.75
CA TRP A 107 -11.32 -16.89 19.67
C TRP A 107 -10.58 -17.10 20.99
N GLU A 108 -10.68 -18.28 21.58
CA GLU A 108 -10.15 -18.60 22.91
C GLU A 108 -8.65 -18.30 23.08
N PRO A 109 -7.73 -18.63 22.11
CA PRO A 109 -6.33 -18.29 22.25
C PRO A 109 -6.06 -16.79 22.30
N SER A 110 -6.82 -15.97 21.57
CA SER A 110 -6.70 -14.50 21.61
C SER A 110 -7.17 -13.95 22.95
N LEU A 111 -8.20 -14.54 23.53
CA LEU A 111 -8.70 -14.20 24.85
C LEU A 111 -7.62 -14.42 25.92
N THR A 112 -7.02 -15.63 25.92
CA THR A 112 -5.94 -15.98 26.84
C THR A 112 -4.71 -15.11 26.64
N ALA A 113 -4.32 -14.82 25.39
CA ALA A 113 -3.20 -13.94 25.08
C ALA A 113 -3.42 -12.48 25.53
N ALA A 114 -4.68 -12.01 25.56
CA ALA A 114 -5.04 -10.70 26.10
C ALA A 114 -5.08 -10.67 27.64
N GLY A 115 -4.91 -11.83 28.28
CA GLY A 115 -4.90 -11.97 29.75
C GLY A 115 -6.31 -12.07 30.35
N PHE A 116 -7.29 -12.59 29.61
CA PHE A 116 -8.65 -12.89 30.08
C PHE A 116 -8.84 -14.40 30.24
N GLY A 117 -9.60 -14.80 31.25
CA GLY A 117 -10.15 -16.14 31.41
C GLY A 117 -11.53 -16.30 30.72
N ARG A 118 -11.97 -17.54 30.54
CA ARG A 118 -13.32 -17.80 30.01
C ARG A 118 -14.42 -17.16 30.86
N ALA A 119 -14.23 -17.07 32.19
CA ALA A 119 -15.19 -16.46 33.11
C ALA A 119 -15.32 -14.95 32.95
N ASP A 120 -14.29 -14.27 32.43
CA ASP A 120 -14.28 -12.82 32.24
C ASP A 120 -15.15 -12.37 31.04
N VAL A 121 -15.54 -13.31 30.15
CA VAL A 121 -16.29 -13.06 28.91
C VAL A 121 -17.73 -13.53 28.98
N LEU A 122 -18.26 -13.76 30.17
CA LEU A 122 -19.69 -14.08 30.37
C LEU A 122 -20.57 -12.85 30.07
N SER A 123 -20.49 -12.37 28.84
CA SER A 123 -21.33 -11.31 28.29
C SER A 123 -22.45 -11.94 27.44
N PRO A 124 -23.68 -11.46 27.55
CA PRO A 124 -24.82 -11.98 26.76
C PRO A 124 -24.68 -11.74 25.24
N ILE A 125 -23.61 -11.10 24.82
CA ILE A 125 -23.36 -10.72 23.42
C ILE A 125 -22.14 -11.41 22.79
N HIS A 126 -21.38 -12.25 23.53
CA HIS A 126 -20.21 -12.96 23.01
C HIS A 126 -20.40 -14.47 23.04
N VAL A 127 -19.78 -15.16 22.07
CA VAL A 127 -19.66 -16.62 22.04
C VAL A 127 -18.18 -17.00 21.91
N ILE A 128 -17.68 -17.85 22.80
CA ILE A 128 -16.28 -18.30 22.76
C ILE A 128 -16.16 -19.43 21.75
N LEU A 129 -15.28 -19.24 20.75
CA LEU A 129 -14.90 -20.26 19.79
C LEU A 129 -13.68 -21.04 20.32
N PRO A 130 -13.63 -22.38 20.14
CA PRO A 130 -12.53 -23.22 20.62
C PRO A 130 -11.20 -22.85 19.93
N ALA A 131 -10.10 -23.31 20.51
CA ALA A 131 -8.76 -23.09 19.98
C ALA A 131 -8.52 -23.76 18.62
N THR A 132 -9.30 -24.81 18.30
CA THR A 132 -9.18 -25.57 17.06
C THR A 132 -9.74 -24.79 15.88
N LEU A 133 -8.98 -24.70 14.78
CA LEU A 133 -9.43 -24.11 13.52
C LEU A 133 -10.08 -25.19 12.64
N ASP A 134 -11.23 -25.63 13.05
CA ASP A 134 -12.04 -26.62 12.31
C ASP A 134 -13.04 -25.95 11.37
N ALA A 135 -13.81 -26.75 10.63
CA ALA A 135 -14.85 -26.24 9.75
C ALA A 135 -15.91 -25.41 10.49
N ASN A 136 -16.13 -25.66 11.79
CA ASN A 136 -17.10 -24.92 12.59
C ASN A 136 -16.60 -23.52 12.92
N PHE A 137 -15.29 -23.36 13.21
CA PHE A 137 -14.66 -22.06 13.40
C PHE A 137 -14.90 -21.16 12.17
N PHE A 138 -14.68 -21.68 10.96
CA PHE A 138 -14.87 -20.92 9.73
C PHE A 138 -16.34 -20.67 9.39
N ARG A 139 -17.23 -21.64 9.62
CA ARG A 139 -18.69 -21.46 9.46
C ARG A 139 -19.25 -20.40 10.41
N SER A 140 -18.69 -20.29 11.59
CA SER A 140 -19.00 -19.25 12.59
C SER A 140 -18.33 -17.91 12.30
N ALA A 141 -17.87 -17.67 11.08
CA ALA A 141 -17.16 -16.45 10.71
C ALA A 141 -16.04 -16.07 11.73
N GLY A 142 -15.37 -17.07 12.33
CA GLY A 142 -14.33 -16.89 13.34
C GLY A 142 -13.25 -15.88 12.96
N PRO A 143 -12.76 -15.86 11.69
CA PRO A 143 -11.78 -14.85 11.25
C PRO A 143 -12.27 -13.39 11.29
N LEU A 144 -13.58 -13.17 11.28
CA LEU A 144 -14.20 -11.84 11.44
C LEU A 144 -14.49 -11.49 12.89
N GLY A 145 -14.38 -12.46 13.79
CA GLY A 145 -14.59 -12.29 15.21
C GLY A 145 -13.41 -11.61 15.91
N ASP A 146 -13.48 -11.63 17.22
CA ASP A 146 -12.44 -11.08 18.09
C ASP A 146 -11.24 -12.03 18.14
N VAL A 147 -10.25 -11.79 17.24
CA VAL A 147 -9.06 -12.65 17.03
C VAL A 147 -7.74 -11.91 17.30
N ILE A 148 -7.75 -10.60 17.48
CA ILE A 148 -6.54 -9.78 17.68
C ILE A 148 -6.40 -9.47 19.17
N PRO A 149 -5.45 -10.09 19.90
CA PRO A 149 -5.25 -9.80 21.31
C PRO A 149 -4.53 -8.46 21.51
N VAL A 150 -4.99 -7.68 22.49
CA VAL A 150 -4.34 -6.44 22.93
C VAL A 150 -3.97 -6.58 24.41
N PRO A 151 -2.76 -7.05 24.74
CA PRO A 151 -2.34 -7.33 26.10
C PRO A 151 -1.76 -6.10 26.82
N LEU A 152 -2.29 -4.90 26.59
CA LEU A 152 -1.79 -3.68 27.24
C LEU A 152 -2.34 -3.57 28.66
N PRO A 153 -1.53 -3.28 29.70
CA PRO A 153 -1.96 -3.31 31.11
C PRO A 153 -3.18 -2.42 31.43
N TRP A 154 -3.30 -1.30 30.70
CA TRP A 154 -4.39 -0.33 30.87
C TRP A 154 -5.50 -0.44 29.80
N LEU A 155 -5.31 -1.27 28.79
CA LEU A 155 -6.24 -1.42 27.68
C LEU A 155 -6.30 -2.88 27.23
N ARG A 156 -6.58 -3.81 28.17
CA ARG A 156 -6.79 -5.21 27.80
C ARG A 156 -8.04 -5.32 26.95
N ASN A 157 -7.91 -5.93 25.78
CA ASN A 157 -9.05 -6.19 24.90
C ASN A 157 -8.73 -7.29 23.90
N VAL A 158 -9.75 -7.87 23.28
CA VAL A 158 -9.63 -8.66 22.07
C VAL A 158 -10.45 -7.95 21.02
N LEU A 159 -9.92 -7.83 19.81
CA LEU A 159 -10.48 -7.00 18.75
C LEU A 159 -10.77 -7.84 17.53
N SER A 160 -11.83 -7.50 16.85
CA SER A 160 -12.09 -7.92 15.48
C SER A 160 -11.37 -7.02 14.47
N ILE A 161 -11.18 -7.52 13.25
CA ILE A 161 -10.73 -6.69 12.13
C ILE A 161 -11.72 -5.56 11.88
N GLY A 162 -13.02 -5.85 11.99
CA GLY A 162 -14.08 -4.87 11.85
C GLY A 162 -13.96 -3.72 12.85
N ASP A 163 -13.58 -3.99 14.10
CA ASP A 163 -13.37 -2.95 15.13
C ASP A 163 -12.17 -2.06 14.82
N VAL A 164 -11.08 -2.62 14.31
CA VAL A 164 -9.90 -1.86 13.91
C VAL A 164 -10.24 -0.92 12.75
N ILE A 165 -10.92 -1.44 11.73
CA ILE A 165 -11.32 -0.66 10.54
C ILE A 165 -12.36 0.41 10.93
N LEU A 166 -13.33 0.08 11.76
CA LEU A 166 -14.34 1.03 12.26
C LEU A 166 -13.69 2.15 13.10
N GLY A 167 -12.81 1.78 14.01
CA GLY A 167 -12.06 2.74 14.83
C GLY A 167 -11.21 3.69 13.99
N ALA A 168 -10.49 3.16 13.00
CA ALA A 168 -9.73 3.95 12.04
C ALA A 168 -10.63 4.89 11.21
N GLY A 169 -11.80 4.39 10.77
CA GLY A 169 -12.79 5.18 10.03
C GLY A 169 -13.30 6.38 10.82
N LEU A 170 -13.66 6.16 12.09
CA LEU A 170 -14.14 7.22 12.98
C LEU A 170 -13.03 8.21 13.36
N ALA A 171 -11.80 7.72 13.61
CA ALA A 171 -10.63 8.57 13.83
C ALA A 171 -10.42 9.51 12.65
N PHE A 172 -10.48 8.96 11.45
CA PHE A 172 -10.26 9.71 10.23
C PHE A 172 -11.39 10.68 9.91
N PHE A 173 -12.65 10.31 10.19
CA PHE A 173 -13.80 11.21 10.08
C PHE A 173 -13.67 12.43 11.01
N LEU A 174 -13.30 12.22 12.28
CA LEU A 174 -13.11 13.30 13.23
C LEU A 174 -11.92 14.18 12.87
N PHE A 175 -10.79 13.59 12.50
CA PHE A 175 -9.63 14.31 12.00
C PHE A 175 -10.00 15.23 10.84
N ALA A 176 -10.60 14.67 9.80
CA ALA A 176 -10.98 15.42 8.60
C ALA A 176 -12.06 16.47 8.91
N GLY A 177 -13.01 16.15 9.79
CA GLY A 177 -14.05 17.07 10.22
C GLY A 177 -13.52 18.28 10.96
N LEU A 178 -12.51 18.10 11.82
CA LEU A 178 -11.87 19.19 12.56
C LEU A 178 -11.02 20.10 11.65
N VAL A 179 -10.31 19.50 10.70
CA VAL A 179 -9.35 20.20 9.82
C VAL A 179 -10.03 20.92 8.67
N ARG A 180 -11.14 20.37 8.15
CA ARG A 180 -11.84 20.87 6.96
C ARG A 180 -12.57 22.18 7.23
N ARG A 181 -12.54 23.11 6.24
CA ARG A 181 -13.33 24.34 6.32
C ARG A 181 -14.77 24.10 5.87
N PRO A 182 -15.78 24.82 6.46
CA PRO A 182 -17.17 24.74 6.04
C PRO A 182 -17.41 25.08 4.56
N GLU A 183 -16.61 26.00 4.01
CA GLU A 183 -16.70 26.45 2.61
C GLU A 183 -16.30 25.36 1.59
N GLU A 184 -15.65 24.31 2.04
CA GLU A 184 -15.25 23.17 1.19
C GLU A 184 -16.36 22.12 1.05
N THR A 185 -17.56 22.41 1.50
CA THR A 185 -18.72 21.53 1.37
C THR A 185 -19.89 22.24 0.73
N TRP A 186 -20.61 21.53 -0.18
CA TRP A 186 -21.90 22.00 -0.69
C TRP A 186 -22.90 22.17 0.45
N PRO A 187 -23.97 23.01 0.28
CA PRO A 187 -25.02 23.18 1.29
C PRO A 187 -25.67 21.86 1.73
N ASP A 188 -25.68 20.85 0.87
CA ASP A 188 -26.16 19.49 1.15
C ASP A 188 -25.12 18.61 1.85
N GLY A 189 -23.97 19.19 2.22
CA GLY A 189 -22.89 18.51 2.93
C GLY A 189 -22.00 17.64 2.06
N ARG A 190 -22.15 17.67 0.74
CA ARG A 190 -21.20 17.02 -0.18
C ARG A 190 -19.90 17.78 -0.17
N PRO A 191 -18.74 17.10 -0.20
CA PRO A 191 -17.49 17.77 -0.45
C PRO A 191 -17.57 18.49 -1.80
N ILE A 192 -17.17 19.75 -1.84
CA ILE A 192 -16.93 20.45 -3.10
C ILE A 192 -15.65 19.87 -3.68
N HIS A 193 -15.78 18.77 -4.43
CA HIS A 193 -14.78 18.44 -5.40
C HIS A 193 -14.99 19.44 -6.56
N ARG A 194 -14.28 20.54 -6.58
CA ARG A 194 -14.04 21.27 -7.81
C ARG A 194 -13.11 20.41 -8.68
N LEU A 195 -13.68 19.35 -9.22
CA LEU A 195 -13.41 18.98 -10.58
C LEU A 195 -14.19 20.04 -11.39
N GLU A 196 -13.64 21.22 -11.56
CA GLU A 196 -13.90 21.91 -12.81
C GLU A 196 -13.56 20.85 -13.86
N PRO A 197 -14.51 20.48 -14.73
CA PRO A 197 -14.13 19.68 -15.88
C PRO A 197 -12.97 20.48 -16.46
N SER A 198 -11.78 19.89 -16.48
CA SER A 198 -10.67 20.42 -17.25
C SER A 198 -11.31 20.79 -18.57
N GLN A 199 -11.41 22.08 -18.85
CA GLN A 199 -11.87 22.52 -20.18
C GLN A 199 -11.07 21.64 -21.12
N PRO A 200 -11.71 20.93 -22.07
CA PRO A 200 -10.97 20.14 -23.01
C PRO A 200 -9.89 21.08 -23.48
N VAL A 201 -8.61 20.73 -23.23
CA VAL A 201 -7.50 21.39 -23.87
C VAL A 201 -7.76 21.11 -25.33
N ILE A 202 -8.45 22.03 -25.98
CA ILE A 202 -8.51 22.10 -27.41
C ILE A 202 -7.09 22.44 -27.77
N LEU A 203 -6.28 21.39 -27.91
CA LEU A 203 -5.00 21.48 -28.55
C LEU A 203 -5.30 22.25 -29.84
N ALA A 204 -4.74 23.43 -29.95
CA ALA A 204 -4.87 24.34 -31.05
C ALA A 204 -4.34 23.69 -32.35
N GLY A 205 -5.07 22.70 -32.83
CA GLY A 205 -4.89 22.01 -34.11
C GLY A 205 -5.83 22.52 -35.18
N ARG A 206 -6.58 23.60 -34.93
CA ARG A 206 -7.54 24.16 -35.90
C ARG A 206 -7.35 25.63 -36.26
N ALA A 207 -6.24 26.24 -35.89
CA ALA A 207 -5.96 27.63 -36.25
C ALA A 207 -4.82 27.78 -37.28
N ALA A 208 -4.51 26.76 -38.07
CA ALA A 208 -3.44 26.83 -39.08
C ALA A 208 -3.98 26.78 -40.54
N HIS A 209 -5.29 26.89 -40.77
CA HIS A 209 -5.81 26.78 -42.14
C HIS A 209 -6.45 28.03 -42.73
N ASP A 210 -6.54 29.15 -41.99
CA ASP A 210 -7.16 30.36 -42.54
C ASP A 210 -6.31 31.64 -42.33
N LEU A 211 -5.05 31.63 -42.76
CA LEU A 211 -4.30 32.86 -43.01
C LEU A 211 -3.65 32.79 -44.41
N PRO A 212 -4.02 33.71 -45.32
CA PRO A 212 -3.37 33.83 -46.61
C PRO A 212 -2.05 34.60 -46.46
N GLY A 213 -0.95 33.99 -46.82
CA GLY A 213 0.35 34.70 -46.92
C GLY A 213 1.50 33.91 -46.33
N GLY A 214 2.24 33.22 -47.21
CA GLY A 214 3.36 32.35 -46.83
C GLY A 214 4.53 33.04 -46.16
N VAL A 215 4.96 32.43 -45.06
CA VAL A 215 6.33 32.55 -44.56
C VAL A 215 6.80 31.15 -44.15
N ARG A 216 7.89 30.71 -44.75
CA ARG A 216 8.54 29.43 -44.49
C ARG A 216 9.06 29.38 -43.05
N ALA A 217 8.73 28.31 -42.33
CA ALA A 217 9.24 28.03 -41.00
C ALA A 217 10.69 27.57 -41.07
N GLY A 218 11.53 28.28 -40.36
CA GLY A 218 12.86 27.84 -39.97
C GLY A 218 12.84 27.33 -38.53
N THR A 219 13.55 26.23 -38.38
CA THR A 219 13.96 25.53 -37.15
C THR A 219 14.21 26.40 -35.92
N GLY A 220 13.60 26.02 -34.76
CA GLY A 220 13.87 26.67 -33.49
C GLY A 220 13.24 25.98 -32.29
N LEU A 221 13.63 24.75 -31.99
CA LEU A 221 13.26 24.03 -30.77
C LEU A 221 14.45 24.09 -29.79
N ALA A 222 14.66 25.26 -29.16
CA ALA A 222 15.58 25.42 -28.05
C ALA A 222 15.37 26.77 -27.37
N ALA A 223 14.33 26.90 -26.53
CA ALA A 223 14.27 27.96 -25.51
C ALA A 223 13.03 27.78 -24.63
N SER A 224 13.10 26.95 -23.59
CA SER A 224 12.26 27.12 -22.40
C SER A 224 12.80 26.33 -21.19
N LEU A 225 14.07 26.54 -20.86
CA LEU A 225 14.63 26.19 -19.55
C LEU A 225 15.63 27.28 -19.11
N ALA A 226 15.12 28.49 -18.92
CA ALA A 226 15.85 29.52 -18.18
C ALA A 226 14.86 30.61 -17.73
N GLY A 227 14.45 30.59 -16.47
CA GLY A 227 13.56 31.61 -15.95
C GLY A 227 13.16 31.42 -14.50
N VAL A 228 14.11 31.06 -13.63
CA VAL A 228 13.96 31.24 -12.18
C VAL A 228 15.12 32.12 -11.72
N ALA A 229 14.90 33.42 -11.69
CA ALA A 229 15.51 34.40 -10.79
C ALA A 229 15.27 35.82 -11.32
N ALA A 230 14.30 36.53 -10.75
CA ALA A 230 14.46 37.96 -10.48
C ALA A 230 13.28 38.44 -9.62
N LEU A 231 13.58 38.78 -8.40
CA LEU A 231 12.80 39.63 -7.52
C LEU A 231 12.74 41.02 -8.11
N GLU A 232 11.53 41.58 -8.36
CA GLU A 232 11.39 43.03 -8.35
C GLU A 232 10.04 43.44 -7.77
N ARG A 233 10.11 44.40 -6.88
CA ARG A 233 9.02 45.04 -6.12
C ARG A 233 8.14 45.91 -7.04
N PRO A 234 6.82 46.00 -6.82
CA PRO A 234 6.04 47.05 -7.46
C PRO A 234 6.10 48.33 -6.63
N MET A 235 6.39 49.41 -7.36
CA MET A 235 6.37 50.80 -6.90
C MET A 235 4.93 51.28 -6.73
N VAL A 236 4.66 51.98 -5.65
CA VAL A 236 3.42 52.65 -5.33
C VAL A 236 3.32 53.95 -6.16
N LEU A 237 2.24 54.14 -6.92
CA LEU A 237 1.80 55.44 -7.36
C LEU A 237 0.35 55.66 -6.90
N GLY A 238 0.16 56.72 -6.18
CA GLY A 238 -1.10 57.11 -5.60
C GLY A 238 -2.08 57.72 -6.62
N GLY A 239 -3.35 57.57 -6.36
CA GLY A 239 -4.44 58.22 -7.07
C GLY A 239 -5.67 58.27 -6.17
N SER A 240 -6.01 59.46 -5.73
CA SER A 240 -7.15 59.85 -4.94
C SER A 240 -8.50 59.60 -5.63
N GLY A 241 -9.49 59.02 -4.95
CA GLY A 241 -10.85 58.92 -5.41
C GLY A 241 -11.81 58.59 -4.25
N ALA A 242 -12.51 59.57 -3.75
CA ALA A 242 -13.54 59.47 -2.73
C ALA A 242 -14.78 58.73 -3.24
N GLY A 243 -15.42 57.91 -2.41
CA GLY A 243 -16.74 57.40 -2.77
C GLY A 243 -17.29 56.30 -1.86
N LEU A 244 -18.15 56.71 -0.93
CA LEU A 244 -19.28 55.96 -0.36
C LEU A 244 -19.01 54.73 0.55
N ALA A 245 -19.09 54.98 1.83
CA ALA A 245 -19.19 54.01 2.91
C ALA A 245 -20.52 53.26 2.87
N SER A 246 -20.49 51.96 2.81
CA SER A 246 -21.63 51.07 3.13
C SER A 246 -21.56 50.68 4.63
N PRO A 247 -22.69 50.56 5.35
CA PRO A 247 -22.68 50.32 6.78
C PRO A 247 -22.27 48.89 7.13
N THR A 248 -21.32 48.78 8.03
CA THR A 248 -20.90 47.54 8.68
C THR A 248 -22.02 46.99 9.58
N PRO A 249 -22.41 45.73 9.50
CA PRO A 249 -23.27 45.11 10.48
C PRO A 249 -22.51 44.89 11.81
N ALA A 250 -23.16 45.19 12.90
CA ALA A 250 -22.66 45.02 14.28
C ALA A 250 -22.27 43.57 14.60
N PRO A 251 -21.25 43.35 15.42
CA PRO A 251 -20.85 42.00 15.80
C PRO A 251 -21.85 41.43 16.82
N SER A 252 -22.52 40.33 16.41
CA SER A 252 -23.26 39.46 17.30
C SER A 252 -22.28 38.82 18.30
N GLY A 253 -22.51 39.02 19.61
CA GLY A 253 -21.71 38.45 20.69
C GLY A 253 -21.71 36.92 20.70
N GLY A 254 -20.67 36.33 20.11
CA GLY A 254 -20.36 34.91 20.21
C GLY A 254 -19.37 34.69 21.36
N VAL A 255 -19.65 33.72 22.19
CA VAL A 255 -18.79 33.26 23.28
C VAL A 255 -17.41 32.90 22.72
N THR A 256 -16.40 33.69 23.03
CA THR A 256 -15.01 33.45 22.59
C THR A 256 -14.42 32.32 23.40
N ALA A 257 -14.23 31.17 22.75
CA ALA A 257 -13.37 30.10 23.24
C ALA A 257 -11.93 30.62 23.44
N PRO A 258 -11.18 30.12 24.45
CA PRO A 258 -9.84 30.61 24.77
C PRO A 258 -8.91 30.53 23.57
N ALA A 259 -8.29 31.65 23.24
CA ALA A 259 -7.39 31.78 22.11
C ALA A 259 -6.07 31.04 22.39
N LEU A 260 -5.73 30.07 21.59
CA LEU A 260 -4.42 29.41 21.60
C LEU A 260 -3.28 30.44 21.42
N PRO A 261 -2.13 30.27 22.09
CA PRO A 261 -0.95 31.14 21.94
C PRO A 261 -0.56 31.30 20.47
N GLY A 262 -0.10 32.51 20.07
CA GLY A 262 0.14 32.90 18.69
C GLY A 262 1.08 31.97 17.86
N VAL A 263 2.03 31.30 18.53
CA VAL A 263 2.92 30.31 17.92
C VAL A 263 2.15 29.08 17.42
N PHE A 264 1.19 28.59 18.20
CA PHE A 264 0.34 27.45 17.81
C PHE A 264 -0.65 27.81 16.70
N ARG A 265 -1.10 29.08 16.62
CA ARG A 265 -1.91 29.54 15.48
C ARG A 265 -1.14 29.53 14.16
N GLY A 266 0.13 29.95 14.15
CA GLY A 266 0.97 29.94 12.95
C GLY A 266 1.24 28.52 12.42
N VAL A 267 1.53 27.58 13.32
CA VAL A 267 1.74 26.16 12.99
C VAL A 267 0.43 25.53 12.51
N ALA A 268 -0.68 25.80 13.17
CA ALA A 268 -2.00 25.27 12.82
C ALA A 268 -2.49 25.74 11.44
N VAL A 269 -2.24 26.99 11.07
CA VAL A 269 -2.59 27.52 9.74
C VAL A 269 -1.72 26.88 8.65
N ARG A 270 -0.42 26.70 8.89
CA ARG A 270 0.49 26.01 7.95
C ARG A 270 0.11 24.55 7.77
N ALA A 271 -0.22 23.82 8.84
CA ALA A 271 -0.61 22.42 8.77
C ALA A 271 -1.86 22.20 7.91
N ARG A 272 -2.88 23.09 7.98
CA ARG A 272 -4.10 22.99 7.16
C ARG A 272 -3.87 23.13 5.66
N HIS A 273 -2.88 23.92 5.26
CA HIS A 273 -2.53 24.12 3.85
C HIS A 273 -1.52 23.06 3.36
N HIS A 274 -1.10 22.16 4.25
CA HIS A 274 -0.14 21.12 3.87
C HIS A 274 -0.76 20.15 2.86
N PRO A 275 -0.08 19.84 1.74
CA PRO A 275 -0.64 19.00 0.69
C PRO A 275 -1.13 17.62 1.17
N TYR A 276 -0.42 17.00 2.12
CA TYR A 276 -0.82 15.72 2.71
C TYR A 276 -2.16 15.78 3.45
N VAL A 277 -2.42 16.87 4.17
CA VAL A 277 -3.68 17.06 4.90
C VAL A 277 -4.84 17.27 3.92
N ARG A 278 -4.62 18.05 2.87
CA ARG A 278 -5.61 18.26 1.80
C ARG A 278 -5.98 16.94 1.12
N LEU A 279 -4.97 16.14 0.81
CA LEU A 279 -5.14 14.83 0.18
C LEU A 279 -5.89 13.86 1.10
N ALA A 280 -5.54 13.82 2.40
CA ALA A 280 -6.22 12.99 3.39
C ALA A 280 -7.70 13.34 3.55
N VAL A 281 -8.08 14.60 3.34
CA VAL A 281 -9.47 15.07 3.40
C VAL A 281 -10.28 14.71 2.12
N ASN A 282 -9.63 14.30 1.03
CA ASN A 282 -10.29 13.82 -0.19
C ASN A 282 -10.86 12.40 0.02
N GLY A 283 -12.19 12.28 0.14
CA GLY A 283 -12.83 11.01 0.49
C GLY A 283 -12.62 9.88 -0.53
N SER A 284 -12.57 10.20 -1.84
CA SER A 284 -12.33 9.19 -2.88
C SER A 284 -10.89 8.69 -2.86
N PHE A 285 -9.92 9.60 -2.76
CA PHE A 285 -8.50 9.22 -2.63
C PHE A 285 -8.25 8.45 -1.34
N SER A 286 -8.80 8.92 -0.22
CA SER A 286 -8.64 8.27 1.08
C SER A 286 -9.20 6.86 1.10
N ALA A 287 -10.38 6.63 0.50
CA ALA A 287 -10.96 5.30 0.41
C ALA A 287 -10.10 4.36 -0.45
N LEU A 288 -9.62 4.84 -1.60
CA LEU A 288 -8.72 4.08 -2.48
C LEU A 288 -7.40 3.76 -1.77
N TRP A 289 -6.77 4.77 -1.17
CA TRP A 289 -5.49 4.66 -0.48
C TRP A 289 -5.56 3.75 0.76
N THR A 290 -6.61 3.91 1.58
CA THR A 290 -6.74 3.08 2.79
C THR A 290 -7.06 1.63 2.44
N GLY A 291 -7.88 1.38 1.40
CA GLY A 291 -8.11 0.03 0.89
C GLY A 291 -6.80 -0.66 0.53
N GLN A 292 -5.92 0.06 -0.17
CA GLN A 292 -4.60 -0.46 -0.53
C GLN A 292 -3.70 -0.69 0.67
N LEU A 293 -3.68 0.23 1.64
CA LEU A 293 -2.86 0.07 2.84
C LEU A 293 -3.27 -1.18 3.63
N ILE A 294 -4.58 -1.42 3.75
CA ILE A 294 -5.12 -2.62 4.41
C ILE A 294 -4.69 -3.87 3.64
N SER A 295 -4.81 -3.90 2.31
CA SER A 295 -4.42 -5.06 1.52
C SER A 295 -2.90 -5.27 1.51
N LEU A 296 -2.08 -4.21 1.48
CA LEU A 296 -0.62 -4.31 1.60
C LEU A 296 -0.17 -4.95 2.91
N LEU A 297 -0.81 -4.60 4.02
CA LEU A 297 -0.52 -5.21 5.32
C LEU A 297 -0.93 -6.69 5.33
N GLY A 298 -2.09 -7.04 4.76
CA GLY A 298 -2.52 -8.42 4.54
C GLY A 298 -1.53 -9.22 3.69
N ASP A 299 -1.06 -8.63 2.59
CA ASP A 299 -0.03 -9.22 1.71
C ASP A 299 1.23 -9.63 2.50
N ARG A 300 1.70 -8.79 3.46
CA ARG A 300 2.87 -9.13 4.29
C ARG A 300 2.58 -10.30 5.23
N VAL A 301 1.38 -10.35 5.79
CA VAL A 301 0.97 -11.47 6.67
C VAL A 301 0.93 -12.78 5.89
N HIS A 302 0.27 -12.82 4.73
CA HIS A 302 0.21 -14.07 3.96
C HIS A 302 1.58 -14.46 3.36
N GLN A 303 2.46 -13.52 2.99
CA GLN A 303 3.81 -13.83 2.50
C GLN A 303 4.65 -14.56 3.55
N VAL A 304 4.64 -14.07 4.79
CA VAL A 304 5.34 -14.73 5.91
C VAL A 304 4.67 -16.07 6.23
N ALA A 305 3.33 -16.12 6.21
CA ALA A 305 2.59 -17.36 6.46
C ALA A 305 2.81 -18.41 5.36
N LEU A 306 2.93 -17.99 4.09
CA LEU A 306 3.24 -18.87 2.97
C LEU A 306 4.65 -19.46 3.10
N ALA A 307 5.64 -18.64 3.48
CA ALA A 307 6.97 -19.12 3.79
C ALA A 307 6.93 -20.13 4.96
N ALA A 308 6.20 -19.80 6.03
CA ALA A 308 6.02 -20.70 7.17
C ALA A 308 5.35 -22.02 6.76
N LEU A 309 4.33 -21.96 5.90
CA LEU A 309 3.60 -23.13 5.43
C LEU A 309 4.48 -24.05 4.57
N VAL A 310 5.18 -23.51 3.57
CA VAL A 310 5.97 -24.29 2.62
C VAL A 310 7.28 -24.78 3.25
N TYR A 311 8.09 -23.89 3.83
CA TYR A 311 9.34 -24.30 4.47
C TYR A 311 9.12 -25.06 5.79
N GLY A 312 7.99 -24.81 6.48
CA GLY A 312 7.60 -25.51 7.69
C GLY A 312 7.33 -26.99 7.45
N THR A 313 6.68 -27.31 6.33
CA THR A 313 6.29 -28.69 5.98
C THR A 313 7.35 -29.47 5.23
N THR A 314 8.11 -28.81 4.34
CA THR A 314 9.03 -29.51 3.42
C THR A 314 10.49 -29.52 3.86
N ASN A 315 10.94 -28.51 4.61
CA ASN A 315 12.36 -28.25 4.90
C ASN A 315 13.26 -28.19 3.64
N SER A 316 12.69 -27.94 2.47
CA SER A 316 13.36 -27.97 1.17
C SER A 316 13.55 -26.57 0.62
N ALA A 317 14.77 -26.22 0.23
CA ALA A 317 15.07 -24.96 -0.44
C ALA A 317 14.38 -24.86 -1.79
N ILE A 318 14.31 -25.96 -2.57
CA ILE A 318 13.66 -25.97 -3.88
C ILE A 318 12.16 -25.74 -3.76
N ALA A 319 11.50 -26.33 -2.76
CA ALA A 319 10.06 -26.15 -2.56
C ALA A 319 9.71 -24.67 -2.28
N GLY A 320 10.47 -24.04 -1.39
CA GLY A 320 10.30 -22.61 -1.12
C GLY A 320 10.68 -21.73 -2.31
N ALA A 321 11.79 -22.02 -2.98
CA ALA A 321 12.23 -21.28 -4.15
C ALA A 321 11.21 -21.32 -5.30
N LEU A 322 10.59 -22.47 -5.57
CA LEU A 322 9.53 -22.60 -6.57
C LEU A 322 8.29 -21.75 -6.24
N THR A 323 8.01 -21.52 -4.94
CA THR A 323 6.95 -20.61 -4.52
C THR A 323 7.25 -19.17 -4.95
N PHE A 324 8.48 -18.71 -4.78
CA PHE A 324 8.91 -17.38 -5.23
C PHE A 324 9.00 -17.29 -6.76
N VAL A 325 9.40 -18.36 -7.44
CA VAL A 325 9.34 -18.44 -8.92
C VAL A 325 7.88 -18.28 -9.38
N ALA A 326 6.94 -19.01 -8.76
CA ALA A 326 5.53 -18.92 -9.08
C ALA A 326 4.97 -17.51 -8.84
N ALA A 327 5.45 -16.80 -7.81
CA ALA A 327 5.09 -15.42 -7.52
C ALA A 327 5.73 -14.39 -8.48
N THR A 328 6.84 -14.71 -9.12
CA THR A 328 7.58 -13.76 -9.97
C THR A 328 7.32 -13.96 -11.46
N LEU A 329 7.16 -15.20 -11.88
CA LEU A 329 7.00 -15.58 -13.28
C LEU A 329 5.83 -14.88 -14.00
N PRO A 330 4.64 -14.68 -13.39
CA PRO A 330 3.56 -13.93 -14.02
C PRO A 330 3.95 -12.51 -14.43
N ASN A 331 4.76 -11.81 -13.61
CA ASN A 331 5.20 -10.45 -13.91
C ASN A 331 6.05 -10.41 -15.19
N LEU A 332 6.89 -11.42 -15.39
CA LEU A 332 7.69 -11.57 -16.61
C LEU A 332 6.82 -11.85 -17.84
N LEU A 333 5.82 -12.73 -17.70
CA LEU A 333 4.96 -13.19 -18.80
C LEU A 333 3.89 -12.17 -19.19
N PHE A 334 3.19 -11.60 -18.22
CA PHE A 334 1.99 -10.79 -18.42
C PHE A 334 2.19 -9.30 -18.14
N GLY A 335 3.28 -8.89 -17.47
CA GLY A 335 3.54 -7.49 -17.12
C GLY A 335 3.43 -6.53 -18.30
N PRO A 336 4.06 -6.78 -19.46
CA PRO A 336 3.98 -5.90 -20.63
C PRO A 336 2.57 -5.77 -21.23
N ILE A 337 1.72 -6.78 -21.06
CA ILE A 337 0.39 -6.86 -21.66
C ILE A 337 -0.67 -6.27 -20.72
N ALA A 338 -0.46 -6.38 -19.42
CA ALA A 338 -1.45 -6.00 -18.40
C ALA A 338 -1.85 -4.52 -18.50
N GLY A 339 -0.90 -3.62 -18.71
CA GLY A 339 -1.17 -2.19 -18.87
C GLY A 339 -2.11 -1.92 -20.05
N VAL A 340 -1.80 -2.49 -21.21
CA VAL A 340 -2.59 -2.30 -22.45
C VAL A 340 -4.02 -2.85 -22.31
N LEU A 341 -4.19 -3.97 -21.60
CA LEU A 341 -5.51 -4.55 -21.35
C LEU A 341 -6.32 -3.69 -20.37
N VAL A 342 -5.69 -3.23 -19.30
CA VAL A 342 -6.34 -2.38 -18.29
C VAL A 342 -6.78 -1.05 -18.86
N ASP A 343 -6.03 -0.46 -19.80
CA ASP A 343 -6.44 0.77 -20.48
C ASP A 343 -7.75 0.63 -21.27
N ARG A 344 -8.09 -0.60 -21.69
CA ARG A 344 -9.33 -0.91 -22.42
C ARG A 344 -10.52 -1.19 -21.52
N TRP A 345 -10.27 -1.60 -20.29
CA TRP A 345 -11.29 -2.02 -19.33
C TRP A 345 -11.73 -0.85 -18.43
N ASP A 346 -12.81 -1.06 -17.70
CA ASP A 346 -13.20 -0.16 -16.62
C ASP A 346 -12.25 -0.38 -15.42
N GLN A 347 -11.37 0.58 -15.18
CA GLN A 347 -10.33 0.49 -14.17
C GLN A 347 -10.90 0.24 -12.75
N LYS A 348 -12.08 0.81 -12.44
CA LYS A 348 -12.74 0.57 -11.14
C LYS A 348 -13.19 -0.89 -11.01
N ARG A 349 -13.77 -1.44 -12.07
CA ARG A 349 -14.17 -2.86 -12.09
C ARG A 349 -12.95 -3.77 -12.01
N VAL A 350 -11.86 -3.44 -12.69
CA VAL A 350 -10.60 -4.19 -12.61
C VAL A 350 -10.10 -4.24 -11.16
N LEU A 351 -10.08 -3.11 -10.44
CA LEU A 351 -9.67 -3.07 -9.04
C LEU A 351 -10.53 -3.97 -8.16
N ILE A 352 -11.87 -3.85 -8.26
CA ILE A 352 -12.81 -4.63 -7.45
C ILE A 352 -12.71 -6.13 -7.77
N VAL A 353 -12.71 -6.50 -9.05
CA VAL A 353 -12.67 -7.91 -9.47
C VAL A 353 -11.32 -8.53 -9.10
N SER A 354 -10.21 -7.80 -9.26
CA SER A 354 -8.89 -8.29 -8.84
C SER A 354 -8.84 -8.55 -7.33
N ASP A 355 -9.38 -7.66 -6.51
CA ASP A 355 -9.40 -7.87 -5.05
C ASP A 355 -10.27 -9.07 -4.67
N LEU A 356 -11.45 -9.22 -5.26
CA LEU A 356 -12.35 -10.36 -4.97
C LEU A 356 -11.76 -11.70 -5.44
N LEU A 357 -11.11 -11.73 -6.61
CA LEU A 357 -10.43 -12.94 -7.09
C LEU A 357 -9.25 -13.29 -6.18
N ARG A 358 -8.43 -12.30 -5.78
CA ARG A 358 -7.33 -12.52 -4.84
C ARG A 358 -7.83 -13.04 -3.50
N ALA A 359 -8.92 -12.48 -2.97
CA ALA A 359 -9.55 -12.94 -1.74
C ALA A 359 -9.94 -14.43 -1.82
N GLY A 360 -10.52 -14.87 -2.94
CA GLY A 360 -10.88 -16.27 -3.15
C GLY A 360 -9.64 -17.17 -3.29
N ILE A 361 -8.66 -16.76 -4.11
CA ILE A 361 -7.47 -17.58 -4.39
C ILE A 361 -6.63 -17.77 -3.13
N VAL A 362 -6.43 -16.72 -2.33
CA VAL A 362 -5.59 -16.79 -1.12
C VAL A 362 -6.15 -17.79 -0.11
N LEU A 363 -7.48 -17.94 -0.02
CA LEU A 363 -8.12 -18.94 0.84
C LEU A 363 -7.87 -20.38 0.40
N LEU A 364 -7.64 -20.61 -0.89
CA LEU A 364 -7.38 -21.93 -1.44
C LEU A 364 -5.95 -22.41 -1.14
N ILE A 365 -5.02 -21.51 -0.83
CA ILE A 365 -3.60 -21.86 -0.61
C ILE A 365 -3.43 -22.85 0.55
N PRO A 366 -3.89 -22.57 1.79
CA PRO A 366 -3.71 -23.52 2.88
C PRO A 366 -4.46 -24.84 2.64
N ALA A 367 -5.65 -24.80 2.04
CA ALA A 367 -6.39 -26.01 1.67
C ALA A 367 -5.65 -26.81 0.59
N GLY A 368 -5.07 -26.18 -0.41
CA GLY A 368 -4.27 -26.84 -1.43
C GLY A 368 -3.02 -27.51 -0.83
N VAL A 369 -2.27 -26.77 0.00
CA VAL A 369 -1.05 -27.30 0.66
C VAL A 369 -1.36 -28.46 1.59
N SER A 370 -2.51 -28.48 2.28
CA SER A 370 -2.91 -29.60 3.12
C SER A 370 -3.12 -30.90 2.33
N VAL A 371 -3.49 -30.81 1.04
CA VAL A 371 -3.58 -31.97 0.13
C VAL A 371 -2.20 -32.29 -0.45
N ASN A 372 -1.54 -31.31 -1.03
CA ASN A 372 -0.19 -31.42 -1.59
C ASN A 372 0.46 -30.04 -1.72
N VAL A 373 1.70 -29.90 -1.21
CA VAL A 373 2.45 -28.66 -1.29
C VAL A 373 2.63 -28.14 -2.73
N VAL A 374 2.64 -29.03 -3.72
CA VAL A 374 2.74 -28.66 -5.15
C VAL A 374 1.59 -27.79 -5.60
N LEU A 375 0.41 -27.88 -4.99
CA LEU A 375 -0.74 -27.04 -5.30
C LEU A 375 -0.54 -25.57 -4.89
N ALA A 376 0.42 -25.26 -4.02
CA ALA A 376 0.78 -23.88 -3.71
C ALA A 376 1.26 -23.13 -4.96
N TYR A 377 2.03 -23.76 -5.83
CA TYR A 377 2.66 -23.08 -6.98
C TYR A 377 1.64 -22.52 -7.98
N PRO A 378 0.67 -23.31 -8.51
CA PRO A 378 -0.34 -22.77 -9.42
C PRO A 378 -1.25 -21.75 -8.73
N LEU A 379 -1.55 -21.90 -7.44
CA LEU A 379 -2.37 -20.92 -6.71
C LEU A 379 -1.63 -19.59 -6.52
N VAL A 380 -0.36 -19.60 -6.15
CA VAL A 380 0.48 -18.40 -6.05
C VAL A 380 0.68 -17.75 -7.42
N PHE A 381 0.91 -18.56 -8.46
CA PHE A 381 1.00 -18.06 -9.83
C PHE A 381 -0.30 -17.34 -10.25
N LEU A 382 -1.46 -17.92 -9.96
CA LEU A 382 -2.76 -17.34 -10.28
C LEU A 382 -3.02 -16.06 -9.46
N LEU A 383 -2.70 -16.07 -8.15
CA LEU A 383 -2.80 -14.91 -7.26
C LEU A 383 -2.00 -13.72 -7.81
N THR A 384 -0.75 -13.96 -8.19
CA THR A 384 0.12 -12.92 -8.75
C THR A 384 -0.36 -12.48 -10.13
N THR A 385 -0.82 -13.40 -10.97
CA THR A 385 -1.39 -13.07 -12.30
C THR A 385 -2.54 -12.06 -12.16
N VAL A 386 -3.45 -12.28 -11.22
CA VAL A 386 -4.53 -11.32 -10.94
C VAL A 386 -3.99 -9.99 -10.40
N SER A 387 -2.97 -10.03 -9.54
CA SER A 387 -2.37 -8.84 -8.91
C SER A 387 -1.69 -7.90 -9.93
N ILE A 388 -1.17 -8.44 -11.06
CA ILE A 388 -0.51 -7.64 -12.10
C ILE A 388 -1.46 -6.61 -12.73
N PHE A 389 -2.75 -6.90 -12.84
CA PHE A 389 -3.74 -5.98 -13.41
C PHE A 389 -4.15 -4.86 -12.44
N PHE A 390 -3.99 -5.09 -11.14
CA PHE A 390 -4.35 -4.10 -10.12
C PHE A 390 -3.49 -2.83 -10.17
N ARG A 391 -2.18 -2.96 -10.31
CA ARG A 391 -1.24 -1.82 -10.32
C ARG A 391 -1.52 -0.80 -11.44
N PRO A 392 -1.62 -1.19 -12.72
CA PRO A 392 -1.96 -0.26 -13.79
C PRO A 392 -3.34 0.39 -13.60
N ALA A 393 -4.33 -0.40 -13.16
CA ALA A 393 -5.66 0.13 -12.88
C ALA A 393 -5.64 1.22 -11.81
N ARG A 394 -4.91 1.01 -10.71
CA ARG A 394 -4.69 2.00 -9.66
C ARG A 394 -4.02 3.26 -10.19
N THR A 395 -2.93 3.10 -10.93
CA THR A 395 -2.18 4.23 -11.51
C THR A 395 -3.05 5.07 -12.44
N ALA A 396 -3.93 4.43 -13.21
CA ALA A 396 -4.88 5.12 -14.10
C ALA A 396 -6.03 5.82 -13.35
N VAL A 397 -6.43 5.32 -12.17
CA VAL A 397 -7.49 5.92 -11.34
C VAL A 397 -6.99 7.10 -10.52
N THR A 398 -5.75 7.04 -10.00
CA THR A 398 -5.21 8.06 -9.09
C THR A 398 -5.33 9.49 -9.62
N PRO A 399 -4.92 9.84 -10.85
CA PRO A 399 -5.05 11.22 -11.36
C PRO A 399 -6.49 11.66 -11.57
N ARG A 400 -7.46 10.75 -11.58
CA ARG A 400 -8.89 11.04 -11.74
C ARG A 400 -9.61 11.34 -10.42
N VAL A 401 -9.00 11.00 -9.29
CA VAL A 401 -9.57 11.20 -7.96
C VAL A 401 -8.83 12.28 -7.15
N VAL A 402 -7.69 12.77 -7.64
CA VAL A 402 -6.91 13.86 -7.04
C VAL A 402 -6.83 15.04 -8.00
N ARG A 403 -6.46 16.22 -7.51
CA ARG A 403 -6.22 17.40 -8.33
C ARG A 403 -4.83 17.34 -8.97
N GLU A 404 -4.60 18.05 -10.05
CA GLU A 404 -3.30 18.11 -10.73
C GLU A 404 -2.16 18.55 -9.79
N ASP A 405 -2.40 19.59 -8.97
CA ASP A 405 -1.46 20.10 -7.99
C ASP A 405 -1.18 19.14 -6.82
N GLU A 406 -2.03 18.12 -6.61
CA GLU A 406 -1.91 17.10 -5.56
C GLU A 406 -1.29 15.78 -6.06
N LEU A 407 -1.10 15.60 -7.37
CA LEU A 407 -0.68 14.34 -7.97
C LEU A 407 0.68 13.85 -7.45
N VAL A 408 1.64 14.78 -7.32
CA VAL A 408 2.98 14.46 -6.77
C VAL A 408 2.85 13.98 -5.32
N THR A 409 2.02 14.65 -4.52
CA THR A 409 1.76 14.27 -3.13
C THR A 409 1.07 12.91 -3.04
N ALA A 410 0.08 12.63 -3.91
CA ALA A 410 -0.62 11.35 -3.96
C ALA A 410 0.35 10.18 -4.28
N ASN A 411 1.24 10.37 -5.25
CA ASN A 411 2.27 9.39 -5.58
C ASN A 411 3.27 9.20 -4.43
N SER A 412 3.66 10.27 -3.76
CA SER A 412 4.55 10.21 -2.59
C SER A 412 3.92 9.46 -1.42
N VAL A 413 2.62 9.71 -1.13
CA VAL A 413 1.86 8.98 -0.10
C VAL A 413 1.77 7.49 -0.44
N THR A 414 1.53 7.15 -1.70
CA THR A 414 1.45 5.76 -2.16
C THR A 414 2.78 5.04 -1.96
N TRP A 415 3.89 5.65 -2.39
CA TRP A 415 5.23 5.09 -2.21
C TRP A 415 5.61 4.95 -0.73
N LEU A 416 5.31 5.98 0.07
CA LEU A 416 5.55 5.94 1.52
C LEU A 416 4.76 4.81 2.19
N SER A 417 3.52 4.57 1.75
CA SER A 417 2.69 3.49 2.29
C SER A 417 3.24 2.11 1.95
N GLU A 418 3.75 1.90 0.72
CA GLU A 418 4.42 0.67 0.32
C GLU A 418 5.66 0.43 1.21
N THR A 419 6.48 1.48 1.42
CA THR A 419 7.67 1.40 2.28
C THR A 419 7.31 1.14 3.75
N LEU A 420 6.29 1.83 4.29
CA LEU A 420 5.83 1.61 5.66
C LEU A 420 5.23 0.22 5.86
N ALA A 421 4.53 -0.33 4.84
CA ALA A 421 4.05 -1.70 4.87
C ALA A 421 5.22 -2.71 4.94
N ASP A 422 6.36 -2.41 4.33
CA ASP A 422 7.56 -3.25 4.47
C ASP A 422 8.17 -3.12 5.87
N VAL A 423 8.37 -1.89 6.35
CA VAL A 423 9.05 -1.62 7.63
C VAL A 423 8.23 -2.05 8.84
N LEU A 424 6.91 -1.85 8.81
CA LEU A 424 6.01 -2.16 9.94
C LEU A 424 5.25 -3.47 9.74
N GLY A 425 4.87 -3.79 8.50
CA GLY A 425 4.07 -4.95 8.17
C GLY A 425 4.82 -6.27 8.38
N TYR A 426 6.09 -6.36 7.97
CA TYR A 426 6.86 -7.59 8.18
C TYR A 426 7.07 -7.94 9.65
N PRO A 427 7.50 -7.02 10.56
CA PRO A 427 7.61 -7.35 11.99
C PRO A 427 6.29 -7.82 12.58
N PHE A 428 5.21 -7.09 12.27
CA PHE A 428 3.87 -7.49 12.68
C PHE A 428 3.52 -8.89 12.16
N ALA A 429 3.72 -9.14 10.86
CA ALA A 429 3.44 -10.42 10.23
C ALA A 429 4.23 -11.56 10.86
N GLY A 430 5.53 -11.35 11.11
CA GLY A 430 6.39 -12.37 11.71
C GLY A 430 5.99 -12.75 13.13
N LEU A 431 5.69 -11.76 13.96
CA LEU A 431 5.22 -11.97 15.33
C LEU A 431 3.82 -12.59 15.33
N PHE A 432 2.94 -12.13 14.46
CA PHE A 432 1.59 -12.67 14.35
C PHE A 432 1.57 -14.12 13.84
N VAL A 433 2.34 -14.45 12.81
CA VAL A 433 2.49 -15.82 12.30
C VAL A 433 3.13 -16.73 13.36
N ALA A 434 4.11 -16.23 14.11
CA ALA A 434 4.69 -16.97 15.24
C ALA A 434 3.66 -17.25 16.35
N PHE A 435 2.80 -16.26 16.65
CA PHE A 435 1.69 -16.42 17.60
C PHE A 435 0.65 -17.44 17.13
N LEU A 436 0.32 -17.44 15.84
CA LEU A 436 -0.66 -18.36 15.29
C LEU A 436 -0.25 -19.85 15.41
N GLY A 437 1.05 -20.16 15.32
CA GLY A 437 1.54 -21.54 15.43
C GLY A 437 0.82 -22.49 14.46
N SER A 438 0.06 -23.46 15.00
CA SER A 438 -0.74 -24.40 14.20
C SER A 438 -1.96 -23.76 13.52
N ALA A 439 -2.40 -22.59 13.98
CA ALA A 439 -3.50 -21.82 13.41
C ALA A 439 -3.11 -20.99 12.17
N LEU A 440 -2.02 -21.36 11.52
CA LEU A 440 -1.45 -20.67 10.36
C LEU A 440 -2.47 -20.35 9.23
N PRO A 441 -3.48 -21.20 8.93
CA PRO A 441 -4.52 -20.86 7.95
C PRO A 441 -5.26 -19.54 8.24
N LEU A 442 -5.32 -19.08 9.49
CA LEU A 442 -5.96 -17.82 9.85
C LEU A 442 -5.27 -16.61 9.22
N ALA A 443 -3.95 -16.66 8.99
CA ALA A 443 -3.21 -15.60 8.29
C ALA A 443 -3.73 -15.37 6.87
N PHE A 444 -4.09 -16.44 6.15
CA PHE A 444 -4.66 -16.35 4.79
C PHE A 444 -6.10 -15.86 4.81
N TRP A 445 -6.87 -16.19 5.85
CA TRP A 445 -8.20 -15.62 6.05
C TRP A 445 -8.15 -14.12 6.33
N LEU A 446 -7.21 -13.68 7.16
CA LEU A 446 -6.99 -12.26 7.43
C LEU A 446 -6.67 -11.49 6.15
N ASP A 447 -5.81 -12.04 5.31
CA ASP A 447 -5.48 -11.42 4.03
C ASP A 447 -6.67 -11.41 3.06
N SER A 448 -7.42 -12.51 2.99
CA SER A 448 -8.68 -12.54 2.21
C SER A 448 -9.65 -11.45 2.65
N VAL A 449 -9.84 -11.27 3.95
CA VAL A 449 -10.68 -10.19 4.50
C VAL A 449 -10.11 -8.82 4.14
N SER A 450 -8.79 -8.65 4.12
CA SER A 450 -8.14 -7.40 3.71
C SER A 450 -8.45 -7.04 2.26
N TYR A 451 -8.43 -8.00 1.35
CA TYR A 451 -8.83 -7.82 -0.05
C TYR A 451 -10.33 -7.50 -0.19
N VAL A 452 -11.20 -8.19 0.55
CA VAL A 452 -12.64 -7.88 0.55
C VAL A 452 -12.87 -6.47 1.08
N ALA A 453 -12.20 -6.07 2.16
CA ALA A 453 -12.29 -4.72 2.70
C ALA A 453 -11.81 -3.67 1.69
N SER A 454 -10.70 -3.93 0.98
CA SER A 454 -10.20 -3.09 -0.11
C SER A 454 -11.24 -2.97 -1.24
N ALA A 455 -11.80 -4.09 -1.71
CA ALA A 455 -12.84 -4.09 -2.75
C ALA A 455 -14.06 -3.25 -2.34
N LEU A 456 -14.55 -3.41 -1.10
CA LEU A 456 -15.68 -2.64 -0.56
C LEU A 456 -15.36 -1.15 -0.50
N LEU A 457 -14.14 -0.77 -0.10
CA LEU A 457 -13.69 0.62 -0.10
C LEU A 457 -13.63 1.18 -1.53
N VAL A 458 -13.08 0.43 -2.50
CA VAL A 458 -13.04 0.83 -3.91
C VAL A 458 -14.44 0.99 -4.50
N VAL A 459 -15.43 0.18 -4.08
CA VAL A 459 -16.84 0.35 -4.48
C VAL A 459 -17.35 1.74 -4.11
N THR A 460 -16.94 2.29 -2.95
CA THR A 460 -17.37 3.62 -2.50
C THR A 460 -16.71 4.79 -3.24
N VAL A 461 -15.58 4.54 -3.94
CA VAL A 461 -14.84 5.58 -4.68
C VAL A 461 -15.67 6.11 -5.85
N VAL A 462 -15.83 7.42 -5.91
CA VAL A 462 -16.46 8.09 -7.05
C VAL A 462 -15.37 8.47 -8.05
N ILE A 463 -15.39 7.84 -9.22
CA ILE A 463 -14.45 8.12 -10.32
C ILE A 463 -15.20 8.87 -11.41
N PRO A 464 -14.77 10.08 -11.79
CA PRO A 464 -15.35 10.80 -12.90
C PRO A 464 -15.24 10.02 -14.21
N PRO A 465 -16.28 10.03 -15.07
CA PRO A 465 -16.21 9.36 -16.37
C PRO A 465 -15.14 10.01 -17.25
N VAL A 466 -14.38 9.20 -17.99
CA VAL A 466 -13.47 9.68 -19.03
C VAL A 466 -14.25 9.72 -20.34
N VAL A 467 -14.29 10.89 -20.97
CA VAL A 467 -14.67 10.99 -22.37
C VAL A 467 -13.49 10.45 -23.19
N ARG A 468 -13.54 9.19 -23.56
CA ARG A 468 -12.53 8.61 -24.45
C ARG A 468 -12.71 9.20 -25.84
N SER A 469 -11.66 9.83 -26.36
CA SER A 469 -11.61 10.14 -27.79
C SER A 469 -11.57 8.83 -28.59
N VAL A 470 -12.55 8.66 -29.46
CA VAL A 470 -12.61 7.50 -30.36
C VAL A 470 -11.35 7.53 -31.24
N GLY A 471 -10.47 6.54 -31.11
CA GLY A 471 -9.25 6.42 -31.91
C GLY A 471 -7.92 6.38 -31.15
N SER A 472 -7.86 6.58 -29.83
CA SER A 472 -6.59 6.69 -29.08
C SER A 472 -6.09 5.39 -28.43
N VAL A 473 -6.74 4.25 -28.66
CA VAL A 473 -6.29 2.97 -28.07
C VAL A 473 -5.26 2.32 -28.97
N ALA A 474 -4.01 2.32 -28.56
CA ALA A 474 -2.96 1.57 -29.27
C ALA A 474 -3.34 0.08 -29.42
N PRO A 475 -3.09 -0.54 -30.58
CA PRO A 475 -3.34 -1.96 -30.76
C PRO A 475 -2.52 -2.78 -29.75
N VAL A 476 -3.07 -3.91 -29.27
CA VAL A 476 -2.28 -4.85 -28.44
C VAL A 476 -1.15 -5.35 -29.31
N PRO A 477 0.12 -5.17 -28.95
CA PRO A 477 1.21 -5.69 -29.73
C PRO A 477 1.11 -7.22 -29.78
N GLY A 478 1.08 -7.78 -30.97
CA GLY A 478 1.22 -9.23 -31.15
C GLY A 478 2.62 -9.69 -30.71
N LEU A 479 2.82 -11.00 -30.56
CA LEU A 479 4.13 -11.57 -30.18
C LEU A 479 5.29 -11.07 -31.08
N ALA A 480 5.04 -10.85 -32.37
CA ALA A 480 6.00 -10.26 -33.29
C ALA A 480 6.37 -8.81 -32.88
N GLY A 481 5.39 -7.99 -32.54
CA GLY A 481 5.62 -6.61 -32.10
C GLY A 481 6.42 -6.54 -30.79
N ILE A 482 6.11 -7.41 -29.82
CA ILE A 482 6.88 -7.51 -28.56
C ILE A 482 8.33 -7.90 -28.86
N ARG A 483 8.53 -8.90 -29.72
CA ARG A 483 9.88 -9.33 -30.13
C ARG A 483 10.66 -8.19 -30.81
N ASP A 484 10.01 -7.45 -31.69
CA ASP A 484 10.65 -6.36 -32.44
C ASP A 484 11.01 -5.19 -31.52
N ASP A 485 10.14 -4.87 -30.54
CA ASP A 485 10.42 -3.87 -29.50
C ASP A 485 11.58 -4.30 -28.59
N LEU A 486 11.64 -5.56 -28.16
CA LEU A 486 12.76 -6.10 -27.39
C LEU A 486 14.07 -6.07 -28.19
N ALA A 487 14.01 -6.43 -29.47
CA ALA A 487 15.17 -6.37 -30.37
C ALA A 487 15.66 -4.93 -30.61
N ALA A 488 14.74 -3.98 -30.71
CA ALA A 488 15.07 -2.56 -30.82
C ALA A 488 15.73 -2.03 -29.53
N GLY A 489 15.17 -2.39 -28.37
CA GLY A 489 15.76 -2.05 -27.06
C GLY A 489 17.18 -2.61 -26.89
N TRP A 490 17.38 -3.88 -27.26
CA TRP A 490 18.71 -4.51 -27.26
C TRP A 490 19.71 -3.82 -28.19
N ARG A 491 19.31 -3.51 -29.44
CA ARG A 491 20.19 -2.79 -30.38
C ARG A 491 20.62 -1.44 -29.86
N PHE A 492 19.71 -0.70 -29.25
CA PHE A 492 20.01 0.58 -28.62
C PHE A 492 21.02 0.40 -27.46
N LEU A 493 20.76 -0.55 -26.55
CA LEU A 493 21.66 -0.81 -25.41
C LEU A 493 23.08 -1.19 -25.86
N ARG A 494 23.22 -1.95 -26.94
CA ARG A 494 24.55 -2.29 -27.50
C ARG A 494 25.31 -1.07 -28.01
N GLY A 495 24.61 -0.04 -28.46
CA GLY A 495 25.19 1.24 -28.90
C GLY A 495 25.55 2.19 -27.75
N GLU A 496 25.04 1.97 -26.52
CA GLU A 496 25.24 2.81 -25.36
C GLU A 496 26.08 2.10 -24.26
N PRO A 497 27.41 2.24 -24.26
CA PRO A 497 28.28 1.46 -23.38
C PRO A 497 27.99 1.60 -21.88
N VAL A 498 27.53 2.79 -21.45
CA VAL A 498 27.17 3.04 -20.03
C VAL A 498 25.96 2.23 -19.63
N LEU A 499 24.91 2.25 -20.45
CA LEU A 499 23.65 1.54 -20.17
C LEU A 499 23.83 0.03 -20.31
N LEU A 500 24.65 -0.42 -21.27
CA LEU A 500 24.99 -1.83 -21.44
C LEU A 500 25.74 -2.37 -20.22
N ALA A 501 26.80 -1.69 -19.77
CA ALA A 501 27.57 -2.08 -18.58
C ALA A 501 26.68 -2.10 -17.32
N ASN A 502 25.83 -1.09 -17.13
CA ASN A 502 24.86 -1.05 -16.03
C ASN A 502 23.86 -2.21 -16.11
N THR A 503 23.36 -2.56 -17.31
CA THR A 503 22.42 -3.68 -17.50
C THR A 503 23.08 -5.02 -17.17
N LEU A 504 24.33 -5.24 -17.58
CA LEU A 504 25.07 -6.46 -17.24
C LEU A 504 25.31 -6.60 -15.74
N GLN A 505 25.69 -5.49 -15.06
CA GLN A 505 25.77 -5.48 -13.60
C GLN A 505 24.42 -5.74 -12.92
N ALA A 506 23.34 -5.18 -13.48
CA ALA A 506 22.00 -5.41 -12.97
C ALA A 506 21.58 -6.88 -13.11
N ILE A 507 21.88 -7.52 -14.21
CA ILE A 507 21.63 -8.97 -14.40
C ILE A 507 22.35 -9.78 -13.34
N ALA A 508 23.65 -9.54 -13.11
CA ALA A 508 24.42 -10.23 -12.07
C ALA A 508 23.90 -9.93 -10.65
N GLY A 509 23.53 -8.68 -10.35
CA GLY A 509 22.94 -8.28 -9.08
C GLY A 509 21.60 -8.97 -8.82
N GLN A 510 20.77 -9.10 -9.86
CA GLN A 510 19.47 -9.75 -9.74
C GLN A 510 19.57 -11.28 -9.56
N LEU A 511 20.65 -11.90 -10.00
CA LEU A 511 20.93 -13.30 -9.63
C LEU A 511 21.05 -13.42 -8.10
N THR A 512 21.79 -12.52 -7.47
CA THR A 512 21.96 -12.54 -6.00
C THR A 512 20.67 -12.14 -5.26
N ILE A 513 19.95 -11.13 -5.76
CA ILE A 513 18.67 -10.72 -5.16
C ILE A 513 17.67 -11.89 -5.23
N GLY A 514 17.55 -12.58 -6.36
CA GLY A 514 16.70 -13.74 -6.51
C GLY A 514 17.06 -14.89 -5.56
N ALA A 515 18.35 -15.22 -5.45
CA ALA A 515 18.83 -16.22 -4.51
C ALA A 515 18.53 -15.82 -3.05
N THR A 516 18.74 -14.56 -2.71
CA THR A 516 18.48 -14.05 -1.35
C THR A 516 16.99 -14.15 -1.01
N ILE A 517 16.10 -13.63 -1.86
CA ILE A 517 14.64 -13.70 -1.65
C ILE A 517 14.20 -15.15 -1.44
N ALA A 518 14.67 -16.08 -2.28
CA ALA A 518 14.28 -17.47 -2.19
C ALA A 518 14.84 -18.18 -0.94
N LEU A 519 16.04 -17.84 -0.50
CA LEU A 519 16.72 -18.59 0.56
C LEU A 519 16.59 -17.94 1.95
N THR A 520 16.27 -16.66 2.08
CA THR A 520 16.19 -15.95 3.38
C THR A 520 15.24 -16.63 4.39
N PRO A 521 14.05 -17.14 4.02
CA PRO A 521 13.20 -17.85 4.98
C PRO A 521 13.85 -19.13 5.52
N LEU A 522 14.49 -19.90 4.63
CA LEU A 522 15.18 -21.13 5.02
C LEU A 522 16.48 -20.83 5.80
N TYR A 523 17.20 -19.76 5.42
CA TYR A 523 18.34 -19.25 6.17
C TYR A 523 17.95 -18.95 7.63
N ALA A 524 16.85 -18.24 7.83
CA ALA A 524 16.35 -17.94 9.18
C ALA A 524 15.99 -19.22 9.96
N LYS A 525 15.52 -20.26 9.27
CA LYS A 525 15.10 -21.53 9.88
C LYS A 525 16.26 -22.46 10.24
N VAL A 526 17.26 -22.58 9.35
CA VAL A 526 18.28 -23.65 9.46
C VAL A 526 19.69 -23.15 9.77
N VAL A 527 20.00 -21.88 9.51
CA VAL A 527 21.36 -21.33 9.69
C VAL A 527 21.46 -20.47 10.95
N LEU A 528 20.46 -19.62 11.20
CA LEU A 528 20.48 -18.72 12.36
C LEU A 528 20.33 -19.51 13.67
N ARG A 529 21.15 -19.15 14.66
CA ARG A 529 20.97 -19.62 16.04
C ARG A 529 19.96 -18.71 16.73
N LEU A 530 18.82 -19.28 17.08
CA LEU A 530 17.69 -18.58 17.69
C LEU A 530 17.44 -19.18 19.08
N ASP A 531 17.66 -18.39 20.15
CA ASP A 531 17.50 -18.87 21.54
C ASP A 531 16.02 -18.85 21.96
N SER A 532 15.29 -17.78 21.64
CA SER A 532 13.89 -17.59 22.08
C SER A 532 12.95 -17.07 20.98
N LEU A 533 13.50 -16.66 19.84
CA LEU A 533 12.73 -16.10 18.74
C LEU A 533 12.33 -17.20 17.74
N SER A 534 11.08 -17.17 17.24
CA SER A 534 10.69 -18.06 16.16
C SER A 534 11.44 -17.71 14.86
N TRP A 535 11.72 -18.70 14.01
CA TRP A 535 12.38 -18.46 12.73
C TRP A 535 11.54 -17.59 11.77
N THR A 536 10.20 -17.64 11.88
CA THR A 536 9.30 -16.79 11.11
C THR A 536 9.42 -15.32 11.51
N ALA A 537 9.55 -15.05 12.80
CA ALA A 537 9.83 -13.70 13.29
C ALA A 537 11.23 -13.23 12.89
N ALA A 538 12.25 -14.10 12.97
CA ALA A 538 13.61 -13.78 12.52
C ALA A 538 13.64 -13.46 11.02
N TYR A 539 12.96 -14.23 10.18
CA TYR A 539 12.79 -13.93 8.75
C TYR A 539 12.15 -12.56 8.53
N ALA A 540 11.05 -12.29 9.21
CA ALA A 540 10.36 -11.03 9.09
C ALA A 540 11.21 -9.82 9.55
N PHE A 541 12.02 -9.98 10.60
CA PHE A 541 12.96 -8.95 11.02
C PHE A 541 14.11 -8.74 10.02
N LEU A 542 14.57 -9.78 9.30
CA LEU A 542 15.54 -9.62 8.20
C LEU A 542 14.94 -8.78 7.06
N GLU A 543 13.72 -9.07 6.63
CA GLU A 543 12.99 -8.27 5.63
C GLU A 543 12.79 -6.82 6.09
N THR A 544 12.46 -6.63 7.37
CA THR A 544 12.39 -5.30 7.99
C THR A 544 13.74 -4.58 7.92
N GLY A 545 14.83 -5.28 8.23
CA GLY A 545 16.18 -4.71 8.13
C GLY A 545 16.48 -4.19 6.73
N ILE A 546 16.13 -4.97 5.69
CA ILE A 546 16.24 -4.56 4.29
C ILE A 546 15.34 -3.34 4.01
N GLY A 547 14.09 -3.35 4.46
CA GLY A 547 13.15 -2.24 4.28
C GLY A 547 13.62 -0.93 4.91
N VAL A 548 14.08 -0.98 6.16
CA VAL A 548 14.67 0.19 6.86
C VAL A 548 15.94 0.65 6.15
N GLY A 549 16.79 -0.29 5.71
CA GLY A 549 17.98 0.02 4.91
C GLY A 549 17.63 0.73 3.60
N ASN A 550 16.60 0.29 2.88
CA ASN A 550 16.12 0.96 1.67
C ASN A 550 15.66 2.40 1.97
N LEU A 551 14.93 2.61 3.06
CA LEU A 551 14.48 3.95 3.46
C LEU A 551 15.67 4.88 3.75
N VAL A 552 16.60 4.43 4.58
CA VAL A 552 17.82 5.19 4.93
C VAL A 552 18.70 5.42 3.72
N GLY A 553 18.91 4.39 2.89
CA GLY A 553 19.71 4.49 1.66
C GLY A 553 19.11 5.50 0.68
N GLY A 554 17.79 5.48 0.47
CA GLY A 554 17.11 6.46 -0.37
C GLY A 554 17.27 7.89 0.13
N PHE A 555 17.18 8.11 1.44
CA PHE A 555 17.40 9.41 2.05
C PHE A 555 18.86 9.89 1.92
N VAL A 556 19.83 9.01 2.19
CA VAL A 556 21.26 9.31 2.06
C VAL A 556 21.62 9.66 0.62
N ILE A 557 21.11 8.93 -0.37
CA ILE A 557 21.34 9.24 -1.79
C ILE A 557 20.71 10.58 -2.16
N GLY A 558 19.52 10.91 -1.65
CA GLY A 558 18.91 12.22 -1.85
C GLY A 558 19.78 13.37 -1.37
N LEU A 559 20.51 13.20 -0.26
CA LEU A 559 21.39 14.21 0.31
C LEU A 559 22.78 14.28 -0.37
N LEU A 560 23.36 13.14 -0.71
CA LEU A 560 24.76 13.03 -1.14
C LEU A 560 24.92 12.73 -2.63
N GLY A 561 23.87 12.26 -3.30
CA GLY A 561 23.93 11.72 -4.66
C GLY A 561 24.42 12.72 -5.71
N ALA A 562 24.16 14.02 -5.52
CA ALA A 562 24.65 15.06 -6.42
C ALA A 562 26.19 15.25 -6.39
N ARG A 563 26.88 14.71 -5.36
CA ARG A 563 28.33 14.87 -5.18
C ARG A 563 29.16 13.71 -5.71
N ILE A 564 28.53 12.59 -6.07
CA ILE A 564 29.21 11.36 -6.47
C ILE A 564 28.74 10.99 -7.89
N ALA A 565 29.68 10.62 -8.76
CA ALA A 565 29.37 10.14 -10.11
C ALA A 565 28.42 8.91 -10.03
N LYS A 566 27.33 8.94 -10.80
CA LYS A 566 26.27 7.93 -10.76
C LYS A 566 26.82 6.52 -11.05
N GLY A 567 27.73 6.41 -12.01
CA GLY A 567 28.37 5.13 -12.33
C GLY A 567 29.21 4.56 -11.19
N ARG A 568 29.89 5.41 -10.40
CA ARG A 568 30.65 4.96 -9.21
C ARG A 568 29.69 4.48 -8.10
N MET A 569 28.54 5.14 -7.94
CA MET A 569 27.52 4.70 -7.00
C MET A 569 26.95 3.32 -7.41
N VAL A 570 26.68 3.11 -8.69
CA VAL A 570 26.24 1.82 -9.20
C VAL A 570 27.26 0.73 -8.92
N ILE A 571 28.52 0.95 -9.27
CA ILE A 571 29.64 0.01 -9.04
C ILE A 571 29.79 -0.32 -7.55
N GLY A 572 29.90 0.72 -6.71
CA GLY A 572 30.05 0.56 -5.26
C GLY A 572 28.83 -0.08 -4.60
N GLY A 573 27.63 0.27 -5.05
CA GLY A 573 26.38 -0.27 -4.54
C GLY A 573 26.28 -1.78 -4.79
N TYR A 574 26.56 -2.27 -6.01
CA TYR A 574 26.57 -3.71 -6.28
C TYR A 574 27.67 -4.43 -5.50
N ALA A 575 28.87 -3.88 -5.42
CA ALA A 575 29.95 -4.49 -4.63
C ALA A 575 29.59 -4.58 -3.15
N ALA A 576 29.03 -3.51 -2.56
CA ALA A 576 28.62 -3.48 -1.15
C ALA A 576 27.45 -4.44 -0.89
N TYR A 577 26.46 -4.51 -1.80
CA TYR A 577 25.35 -5.46 -1.71
C TYR A 577 25.87 -6.90 -1.71
N GLY A 578 26.71 -7.25 -2.68
CA GLY A 578 27.32 -8.58 -2.76
C GLY A 578 28.13 -8.95 -1.52
N LEU A 579 28.93 -8.02 -0.97
CA LEU A 579 29.68 -8.23 0.28
C LEU A 579 28.75 -8.47 1.47
N ALA A 580 27.65 -7.73 1.57
CA ALA A 580 26.66 -7.94 2.63
C ALA A 580 26.00 -9.33 2.54
N VAL A 581 25.70 -9.82 1.32
CA VAL A 581 25.17 -11.17 1.10
C VAL A 581 26.21 -12.24 1.41
N VAL A 582 27.49 -12.03 1.05
CA VAL A 582 28.60 -12.94 1.46
C VAL A 582 28.67 -13.02 2.98
N GLY A 583 28.64 -11.88 3.67
CA GLY A 583 28.63 -11.83 5.13
C GLY A 583 27.42 -12.58 5.73
N LEU A 584 26.23 -12.41 5.11
CA LEU A 584 25.02 -13.12 5.52
C LEU A 584 25.19 -14.64 5.40
N GLY A 585 25.74 -15.13 4.30
CA GLY A 585 25.99 -16.57 4.10
C GLY A 585 27.03 -17.18 5.05
N LEU A 586 27.91 -16.35 5.63
CA LEU A 586 28.97 -16.79 6.56
C LEU A 586 28.58 -16.68 8.04
N THR A 587 27.51 -15.95 8.38
CA THR A 587 27.11 -15.75 9.79
C THR A 587 25.93 -16.65 10.20
N ASN A 588 25.90 -17.01 11.46
CA ASN A 588 24.75 -17.64 12.12
C ASN A 588 24.22 -16.78 13.29
N ASN A 589 24.81 -15.59 13.48
CA ASN A 589 24.42 -14.65 14.54
C ASN A 589 23.31 -13.73 14.02
N LEU A 590 22.16 -13.69 14.73
CA LEU A 590 20.99 -12.89 14.34
C LEU A 590 21.31 -11.39 14.30
N ALA A 591 22.02 -10.85 15.29
CA ALA A 591 22.30 -9.41 15.33
C ALA A 591 23.17 -8.96 14.15
N LEU A 592 24.21 -9.75 13.80
CA LEU A 592 25.03 -9.49 12.63
C LEU A 592 24.22 -9.65 11.33
N ALA A 593 23.38 -10.68 11.23
CA ALA A 593 22.50 -10.89 10.08
C ALA A 593 21.54 -9.72 9.86
N LEU A 594 20.96 -9.15 10.92
CA LEU A 594 20.11 -7.96 10.85
C LEU A 594 20.89 -6.72 10.37
N GLY A 595 22.12 -6.52 10.87
CA GLY A 595 23.01 -5.44 10.40
C GLY A 595 23.38 -5.59 8.92
N LEU A 596 23.63 -6.83 8.45
CA LEU A 596 23.90 -7.13 7.04
C LEU A 596 22.65 -6.95 6.17
N ALA A 597 21.48 -7.36 6.64
CA ALA A 597 20.21 -7.11 5.96
C ALA A 597 19.94 -5.60 5.79
N PHE A 598 20.20 -4.80 6.83
CA PHE A 598 20.16 -3.34 6.73
C PHE A 598 21.15 -2.80 5.69
N ALA A 599 22.39 -3.29 5.70
CA ALA A 599 23.42 -2.90 4.73
C ALA A 599 23.03 -3.29 3.29
N MET A 600 22.36 -4.44 3.10
CA MET A 600 21.78 -4.84 1.81
C MET A 600 20.76 -3.81 1.33
N GLY A 601 19.84 -3.37 2.19
CA GLY A 601 18.85 -2.36 1.86
C GLY A 601 19.48 -1.03 1.47
N VAL A 602 20.43 -0.51 2.25
CA VAL A 602 21.16 0.73 1.94
C VAL A 602 21.84 0.59 0.56
N SER A 603 22.60 -0.48 0.37
CA SER A 603 23.34 -0.73 -0.89
C SER A 603 22.41 -0.85 -2.09
N ASN A 604 21.22 -1.42 -1.90
CA ASN A 604 20.18 -1.53 -2.93
C ASN A 604 19.78 -0.16 -3.48
N MET A 605 19.53 0.83 -2.61
CA MET A 605 19.21 2.19 -3.05
C MET A 605 20.39 2.89 -3.71
N VAL A 606 21.64 2.60 -3.26
CA VAL A 606 22.86 3.18 -3.81
C VAL A 606 23.05 2.82 -5.30
N PHE A 607 22.58 1.66 -5.76
CA PHE A 607 22.65 1.33 -7.18
C PHE A 607 21.33 1.54 -7.93
N ILE A 608 20.14 1.37 -7.30
CA ILE A 608 18.85 1.50 -8.00
C ILE A 608 18.60 2.93 -8.46
N ILE A 609 18.75 3.92 -7.56
CA ILE A 609 18.42 5.33 -7.86
C ILE A 609 19.30 5.88 -8.98
N PRO A 610 20.66 5.78 -8.92
CA PRO A 610 21.49 6.24 -10.02
C PRO A 610 21.28 5.48 -11.33
N THR A 611 20.98 4.18 -11.25
CA THR A 611 20.62 3.38 -12.43
C THR A 611 19.40 3.96 -13.15
N GLN A 612 18.31 4.23 -12.43
CA GLN A 612 17.10 4.81 -13.03
C GLN A 612 17.40 6.18 -13.66
N THR A 613 18.18 7.01 -12.97
CA THR A 613 18.58 8.33 -13.48
C THR A 613 19.39 8.21 -14.77
N LEU A 614 20.39 7.31 -14.83
CA LEU A 614 21.20 7.09 -16.04
C LEU A 614 20.35 6.68 -17.23
N PHE A 615 19.36 5.80 -17.03
CA PHE A 615 18.44 5.38 -18.09
C PHE A 615 17.56 6.53 -18.57
N GLN A 616 17.02 7.35 -17.66
CA GLN A 616 16.21 8.53 -18.01
C GLN A 616 17.00 9.60 -18.77
N GLU A 617 18.25 9.83 -18.39
CA GLU A 617 19.10 10.85 -19.02
C GLU A 617 19.65 10.46 -20.40
N ARG A 618 19.91 9.15 -20.60
CA ARG A 618 20.61 8.65 -21.80
C ARG A 618 19.73 7.97 -22.82
N THR A 619 18.42 7.80 -22.53
CA THR A 619 17.51 7.13 -23.46
C THR A 619 16.56 8.17 -24.06
N PRO A 620 16.49 8.29 -25.41
CA PRO A 620 15.50 9.14 -26.06
C PRO A 620 14.05 8.75 -25.69
N GLY A 621 13.16 9.74 -25.59
CA GLY A 621 11.80 9.54 -25.11
C GLY A 621 10.99 8.51 -25.90
N ASP A 622 11.20 8.43 -27.22
CA ASP A 622 10.56 7.46 -28.12
C ASP A 622 11.09 6.01 -27.98
N MET A 623 12.28 5.84 -27.40
CA MET A 623 12.94 4.56 -27.18
C MET A 623 12.84 4.04 -25.75
N ILE A 624 12.48 4.91 -24.76
CA ILE A 624 12.56 4.59 -23.34
C ILE A 624 11.74 3.35 -22.97
N GLY A 625 10.55 3.18 -23.55
CA GLY A 625 9.70 2.02 -23.30
C GLY A 625 10.33 0.71 -23.78
N ARG A 626 10.96 0.70 -24.98
CA ARG A 626 11.60 -0.48 -25.58
C ARG A 626 12.87 -0.86 -24.82
N VAL A 627 13.68 0.12 -24.44
CA VAL A 627 14.94 -0.08 -23.70
C VAL A 627 14.66 -0.60 -22.29
N LEU A 628 13.73 0.04 -21.57
CA LEU A 628 13.33 -0.41 -20.22
C LEU A 628 12.61 -1.76 -20.27
N GLY A 629 11.79 -2.02 -21.30
CA GLY A 629 11.12 -3.31 -21.52
C GLY A 629 12.12 -4.45 -21.68
N PHE A 630 13.14 -4.28 -22.54
CA PHE A 630 14.21 -5.27 -22.69
C PHE A 630 14.97 -5.48 -21.36
N ARG A 631 15.40 -4.37 -20.74
CA ARG A 631 16.13 -4.44 -19.47
C ARG A 631 15.32 -5.13 -18.38
N PHE A 632 14.03 -4.79 -18.24
CA PHE A 632 13.13 -5.42 -17.28
C PHE A 632 13.04 -6.93 -17.50
N SER A 633 12.83 -7.37 -18.75
CA SER A 633 12.76 -8.79 -19.09
C SER A 633 14.06 -9.53 -18.77
N ALA A 634 15.22 -8.95 -19.11
CA ALA A 634 16.52 -9.55 -18.82
C ALA A 634 16.79 -9.66 -17.31
N VAL A 635 16.53 -8.60 -16.57
CA VAL A 635 16.79 -8.47 -15.13
C VAL A 635 15.84 -9.37 -14.30
N PHE A 636 14.53 -9.34 -14.59
CA PHE A 636 13.56 -10.22 -13.92
C PHE A 636 13.69 -11.68 -14.34
N GLY A 637 14.06 -11.94 -15.60
CA GLY A 637 14.39 -13.29 -16.06
C GLY A 637 15.58 -13.89 -15.30
N ALA A 638 16.65 -13.12 -15.10
CA ALA A 638 17.80 -13.52 -14.30
C ALA A 638 17.41 -13.76 -12.83
N MET A 639 16.58 -12.91 -12.24
CA MET A 639 16.08 -13.07 -10.87
C MET A 639 15.27 -14.36 -10.72
N THR A 640 14.32 -14.60 -11.62
CA THR A 640 13.47 -15.81 -11.59
C THR A 640 14.32 -17.09 -11.79
N PHE A 641 15.29 -17.04 -12.71
CA PHE A 641 16.24 -18.13 -12.90
C PHE A 641 17.04 -18.41 -11.62
N ALA A 642 17.57 -17.36 -10.99
CA ALA A 642 18.35 -17.50 -9.77
C ALA A 642 17.54 -18.02 -8.58
N MET A 643 16.26 -17.65 -8.48
CA MET A 643 15.36 -18.25 -7.49
C MET A 643 15.29 -19.76 -7.65
N ALA A 644 15.04 -20.26 -8.87
CA ALA A 644 15.00 -21.69 -9.14
C ALA A 644 16.36 -22.38 -8.89
N ALA A 645 17.43 -21.82 -9.43
CA ALA A 645 18.79 -22.36 -9.30
C ALA A 645 19.25 -22.40 -7.83
N SER A 646 18.99 -21.33 -7.06
CA SER A 646 19.36 -21.27 -5.65
C SER A 646 18.60 -22.27 -4.78
N GLY A 647 17.35 -22.62 -5.16
CA GLY A 647 16.60 -23.68 -4.51
C GLY A 647 17.28 -25.05 -4.67
N VAL A 648 17.63 -25.42 -5.90
CA VAL A 648 18.34 -26.68 -6.19
C VAL A 648 19.72 -26.72 -5.51
N LEU A 649 20.48 -25.64 -5.63
CA LEU A 649 21.80 -25.54 -5.01
C LEU A 649 21.71 -25.49 -3.48
N GLY A 650 20.68 -24.89 -2.92
CA GLY A 650 20.43 -24.78 -1.49
C GLY A 650 20.20 -26.15 -0.84
N ASP A 651 19.44 -27.03 -1.51
CA ASP A 651 19.24 -28.41 -1.05
C ASP A 651 20.51 -29.26 -1.22
N ALA A 652 21.32 -29.01 -2.27
CA ALA A 652 22.53 -29.78 -2.55
C ALA A 652 23.76 -29.34 -1.73
N ALA A 653 24.00 -28.05 -1.56
CA ALA A 653 25.23 -27.50 -0.98
C ALA A 653 24.97 -26.74 0.35
N GLY A 654 23.73 -26.56 0.74
CA GLY A 654 23.32 -25.76 1.89
C GLY A 654 23.14 -24.28 1.58
N VAL A 655 22.36 -23.59 2.42
CA VAL A 655 21.92 -22.21 2.21
C VAL A 655 23.08 -21.22 2.28
N GLY A 656 23.94 -21.32 3.30
CA GLY A 656 25.06 -20.41 3.51
C GLY A 656 26.03 -20.35 2.32
N PRO A 657 26.60 -21.49 1.90
CA PRO A 657 27.52 -21.54 0.73
C PRO A 657 26.91 -21.00 -0.56
N VAL A 658 25.61 -21.22 -0.77
CA VAL A 658 24.92 -20.70 -1.97
C VAL A 658 24.80 -19.17 -1.91
N LEU A 659 24.43 -18.60 -0.76
CA LEU A 659 24.41 -17.14 -0.58
C LEU A 659 25.80 -16.54 -0.81
N VAL A 660 26.86 -17.17 -0.31
CA VAL A 660 28.24 -16.73 -0.54
C VAL A 660 28.57 -16.74 -2.03
N ALA A 661 28.25 -17.83 -2.75
CA ALA A 661 28.56 -17.95 -4.17
C ALA A 661 27.85 -16.85 -5.01
N PHE A 662 26.56 -16.64 -4.79
CA PHE A 662 25.83 -15.56 -5.49
C PHE A 662 26.32 -14.17 -5.07
N GLY A 663 26.63 -13.95 -3.78
CA GLY A 663 27.21 -12.69 -3.31
C GLY A 663 28.54 -12.38 -3.98
N VAL A 664 29.45 -13.37 -4.13
CA VAL A 664 30.72 -13.24 -4.85
C VAL A 664 30.51 -12.87 -6.32
N ILE A 665 29.52 -13.48 -7.00
CA ILE A 665 29.16 -13.09 -8.39
C ILE A 665 28.83 -11.60 -8.48
N THR A 666 28.05 -11.07 -7.54
CA THR A 666 27.67 -9.64 -7.55
C THR A 666 28.84 -8.74 -7.17
N VAL A 667 29.71 -9.14 -6.23
CA VAL A 667 30.95 -8.40 -5.95
C VAL A 667 31.82 -8.33 -7.21
N ALA A 668 32.04 -9.46 -7.86
CA ALA A 668 32.85 -9.54 -9.08
C ALA A 668 32.25 -8.66 -10.21
N ALA A 669 30.94 -8.70 -10.40
CA ALA A 669 30.24 -7.86 -11.38
C ALA A 669 30.30 -6.37 -11.02
N GLY A 670 30.18 -6.04 -9.74
CA GLY A 670 30.39 -4.66 -9.24
C GLY A 670 31.79 -4.17 -9.57
N LEU A 671 32.82 -4.92 -9.18
CA LEU A 671 34.22 -4.59 -9.45
C LEU A 671 34.57 -4.59 -10.94
N ALA A 672 33.99 -5.50 -11.74
CA ALA A 672 34.14 -5.49 -13.20
C ALA A 672 33.65 -4.17 -13.82
N GLY A 673 32.69 -3.48 -13.20
CA GLY A 673 32.29 -2.13 -13.63
C GLY A 673 33.43 -1.09 -13.58
N LEU A 674 34.45 -1.31 -12.78
CA LEU A 674 35.64 -0.43 -12.74
C LEU A 674 36.44 -0.49 -14.05
N THR A 675 36.37 -1.57 -14.81
CA THR A 675 37.03 -1.71 -16.13
C THR A 675 36.30 -0.90 -17.21
N SER A 676 35.02 -0.59 -17.03
CA SER A 676 34.24 0.24 -17.94
C SER A 676 34.47 1.72 -17.66
N ARG A 677 35.41 2.34 -18.39
CA ARG A 677 35.66 3.77 -18.29
C ARG A 677 34.40 4.62 -18.49
N PRO A 678 33.54 4.35 -19.52
CA PRO A 678 32.31 5.12 -19.71
C PRO A 678 31.36 5.07 -18.51
N LEU A 679 31.21 3.89 -17.86
CA LEU A 679 30.36 3.77 -16.67
C LEU A 679 30.98 4.48 -15.47
N ARG A 680 32.29 4.37 -15.25
CA ARG A 680 32.97 4.96 -14.08
C ARG A 680 32.94 6.49 -14.11
N GLU A 681 32.90 7.09 -15.28
CA GLU A 681 32.91 8.56 -15.48
C GLU A 681 31.50 9.15 -15.61
N ALA A 682 30.46 8.29 -15.72
CA ALA A 682 29.05 8.68 -15.83
C ALA A 682 28.46 9.13 -14.42
#